data_2498c3555174e151faad7972abaa9915
#
_entry.id   2498c3555174e151faad7972abaa9915
#
_cell.length_a   1.000
_cell.length_b   1.000
_cell.length_c   1.000
_cell.angle_alpha   90.00
_cell.angle_beta   90.00
_cell.angle_gamma   90.00
#
_symmetry.space_group_name_H-M   'P 1'
#
loop_
_entity.id
_entity.type
_entity.pdbx_description
1 polymer ?
#
loop_
_entity_poly.entity_id
_entity_poly.type
_entity_poly.pdbx_seq_one_letter_code
_entity_poly.pdbx_strand_id
1 'polypeptide(L)'
;MNRRSFNKLAGLFAIGALSKGESGHAQMDTDAGLPKHLAGEEVVLEDHEVLIAFDNISGALVRMERKSSGWNVERRAALGVSFRLHTPLANRRDNFVLGVKQRAVSVKKIADNKVRLEWKNLKSEAGGVLPITFTAIVTLAGGTLTFDGEMQNDSDLFVETIDYPYFGDFSAPTRDTVMEAHHLWVGALSSDEIYPHFVNSKGYWGVTYPTKTVESSQSQFCLIQTPQQGIYVAIHDPEIRYLLEFTFEQRPGVVDWVSNDVPREDEISDLPVHLEFRTCHFVFAHPHSNLALAPVVMRPYSGDWHAGLDVYKEWRSTWFKKPHIADWATDVHSWLQLQVDGAEQDYAIPYREIVKYGMECAENGVTAIQLVGWNKGGQDGGDPSLNTDPGLGTWEDLHSAIAQIQAKNVKMILFGKPIFADMSTDYYKKELYKYEAVDPFGNKYESGGYAYTTPTQIAGINQRRRAIMDVCSQAYRDIATREFEKTLALGASGWLFDEVMQHNGVLYNFSPNHGYDAPGYLFNGDIPLVKQFRAAADKVNQDFLFSGEGPGDWLMPFYVLGYYRIGAGTRHALRYIDPQAPLMAAVRGFDARDEINLTLAYRYIISYEPYNFKGHVTDFPLTLAYGKKVDALRKRYKQYLWDAEFRDTLGAAVAADGSHRYSVFVAKGGKRAVVLVNLEQSKAISAHVDLPNHSSLTVVTPEQHDGKSTNGTVIIPARSAAVIMEA
;
A
#
# COMPACT_ATOMS: atom_id res chain seq x y z
N MET A 1 -17.24 -12.63 -6.64
CA MET A 1 -18.59 -12.46 -7.27
C MET A 1 -18.59 -11.18 -8.08
N ASN A 2 -18.91 -11.27 -9.35
CA ASN A 2 -18.83 -10.15 -10.27
C ASN A 2 -19.96 -9.17 -10.01
N ARG A 3 -19.68 -7.87 -9.88
CA ARG A 3 -20.65 -6.78 -9.61
C ARG A 3 -21.91 -6.75 -10.50
N ARG A 4 -21.94 -7.50 -11.57
CA ARG A 4 -23.10 -7.59 -12.50
C ARG A 4 -24.25 -8.46 -12.02
N SER A 5 -24.09 -9.28 -10.99
CA SER A 5 -25.16 -10.18 -10.52
C SER A 5 -26.04 -9.58 -9.41
N PHE A 6 -25.62 -8.48 -8.78
CA PHE A 6 -26.39 -7.85 -7.70
C PHE A 6 -27.53 -6.96 -8.19
N ASN A 7 -27.42 -6.43 -9.41
CA ASN A 7 -28.42 -5.48 -9.96
C ASN A 7 -29.69 -6.11 -10.52
N LYS A 8 -29.89 -7.43 -10.43
CA LYS A 8 -31.11 -8.09 -10.90
C LYS A 8 -32.14 -8.46 -9.82
N LEU A 9 -31.81 -8.27 -8.54
CA LEU A 9 -32.71 -8.61 -7.41
C LEU A 9 -33.35 -7.40 -6.72
N ALA A 10 -33.03 -6.18 -7.07
CA ALA A 10 -33.58 -4.99 -6.44
C ALA A 10 -34.87 -4.45 -7.06
N GLY A 11 -35.45 -5.16 -8.00
CA GLY A 11 -36.57 -4.70 -8.82
C GLY A 11 -38.00 -5.15 -8.41
N LEU A 12 -38.19 -5.79 -7.25
CA LEU A 12 -39.51 -6.36 -6.91
C LEU A 12 -39.80 -6.27 -5.40
N PHE A 13 -40.03 -5.09 -4.86
CA PHE A 13 -40.81 -4.90 -3.63
C PHE A 13 -41.12 -3.40 -3.42
N ALA A 14 -42.13 -2.93 -4.08
CA ALA A 14 -42.83 -1.71 -3.67
C ALA A 14 -44.29 -1.81 -4.11
N ILE A 15 -45.16 -2.25 -3.21
CA ILE A 15 -46.57 -1.82 -3.08
C ILE A 15 -47.12 -2.54 -1.83
N GLY A 16 -47.49 -1.76 -0.82
CA GLY A 16 -48.18 -2.32 0.36
C GLY A 16 -48.38 -1.29 1.48
N ALA A 17 -49.45 -0.52 1.32
CA ALA A 17 -50.33 0.01 2.37
C ALA A 17 -49.78 0.94 3.47
N LEU A 18 -50.13 2.19 3.36
CA LEU A 18 -50.22 3.22 4.42
C LEU A 18 -51.07 2.75 5.60
N SER A 19 -50.50 2.67 6.79
CA SER A 19 -51.22 2.85 8.03
C SER A 19 -50.58 4.03 8.78
N LYS A 20 -51.40 5.00 9.13
CA LYS A 20 -51.03 6.15 9.95
C LYS A 20 -50.68 5.67 11.35
N GLY A 21 -49.39 5.66 11.66
CA GLY A 21 -48.88 5.64 13.02
C GLY A 21 -48.06 6.91 13.19
N GLU A 22 -48.41 7.75 14.14
CA GLU A 22 -47.56 8.86 14.57
C GLU A 22 -46.25 8.33 15.14
N SER A 23 -45.28 8.14 14.28
CA SER A 23 -43.90 8.01 14.68
C SER A 23 -43.29 9.42 14.74
N GLY A 24 -42.96 9.87 15.91
CA GLY A 24 -42.12 11.05 16.08
C GLY A 24 -40.83 10.88 15.30
N HIS A 25 -40.84 11.30 14.05
CA HIS A 25 -39.59 11.61 13.37
C HIS A 25 -38.95 12.72 14.18
N ALA A 26 -37.79 12.41 14.83
CA ALA A 26 -36.87 13.46 15.16
C ALA A 26 -36.63 14.21 13.86
N GLN A 27 -37.22 15.38 13.72
CA GLN A 27 -37.00 16.29 12.64
C GLN A 27 -35.51 16.53 12.64
N MET A 28 -34.79 15.97 11.69
CA MET A 28 -33.40 16.38 11.48
C MET A 28 -33.48 17.88 11.33
N ASP A 29 -32.81 18.56 12.25
CA ASP A 29 -32.72 20.01 12.27
C ASP A 29 -32.08 20.44 10.94
N THR A 30 -32.91 20.68 9.94
CA THR A 30 -32.50 21.15 8.60
C THR A 30 -31.95 22.58 8.70
N ASP A 31 -32.08 23.22 9.85
CA ASP A 31 -31.44 24.46 10.26
C ASP A 31 -30.10 24.24 10.96
N ALA A 32 -29.54 23.04 10.92
CA ALA A 32 -28.11 22.87 11.16
C ALA A 32 -27.36 23.57 10.03
N GLY A 33 -27.54 24.87 9.95
CA GLY A 33 -26.67 25.76 9.19
C GLY A 33 -25.25 25.36 9.50
N LEU A 34 -24.40 25.23 8.46
CA LEU A 34 -22.99 24.95 8.59
C LEU A 34 -22.49 25.61 9.89
N PRO A 35 -21.78 24.88 10.75
CA PRO A 35 -21.37 25.44 12.03
C PRO A 35 -20.53 26.66 11.72
N LYS A 36 -21.12 27.84 11.91
CA LYS A 36 -20.41 29.10 11.80
C LYS A 36 -19.42 29.07 12.95
N HIS A 37 -18.12 28.93 12.63
CA HIS A 37 -17.10 29.18 13.67
C HIS A 37 -17.27 30.63 14.16
N LEU A 38 -16.95 30.84 15.41
CA LEU A 38 -16.99 32.18 15.99
C LEU A 38 -15.91 33.00 15.30
N ALA A 39 -16.29 33.93 14.43
CA ALA A 39 -15.35 34.76 13.69
C ALA A 39 -14.54 35.65 14.63
N GLY A 40 -13.24 35.41 14.68
CA GLY A 40 -12.25 36.21 15.43
C GLY A 40 -11.22 36.82 14.49
N GLU A 41 -10.10 37.24 15.04
CA GLU A 41 -8.93 37.67 14.28
C GLU A 41 -8.11 36.43 13.85
N GLU A 42 -7.49 36.53 12.67
CA GLU A 42 -6.62 35.46 12.17
C GLU A 42 -5.26 35.48 12.88
N VAL A 43 -4.80 34.29 13.31
CA VAL A 43 -3.41 34.05 13.70
C VAL A 43 -2.71 33.38 12.55
N VAL A 44 -1.81 34.10 11.86
CA VAL A 44 -1.23 33.71 10.58
C VAL A 44 0.20 33.24 10.74
N LEU A 45 0.55 32.10 10.13
CA LEU A 45 1.91 31.71 9.79
C LEU A 45 2.09 31.85 8.29
N GLU A 46 3.22 32.42 7.88
CA GLU A 46 3.57 32.52 6.44
C GLU A 46 5.07 32.46 6.22
N ASP A 47 5.43 31.92 5.09
CA ASP A 47 6.78 32.01 4.52
C ASP A 47 6.72 32.41 3.03
N HIS A 48 7.75 32.13 2.27
CA HIS A 48 7.78 32.46 0.84
C HIS A 48 6.82 31.61 0.00
N GLU A 49 6.46 30.41 0.44
CA GLU A 49 5.66 29.43 -0.34
C GLU A 49 4.25 29.24 0.21
N VAL A 50 4.08 29.22 1.53
CA VAL A 50 2.81 28.88 2.20
C VAL A 50 2.35 29.96 3.13
N LEU A 51 1.03 30.22 3.15
CA LEU A 51 0.33 30.93 4.19
C LEU A 51 -0.71 29.99 4.79
N ILE A 52 -0.80 29.96 6.14
CA ILE A 52 -1.86 29.27 6.87
C ILE A 52 -2.36 30.16 8.00
N ALA A 53 -3.68 30.17 8.22
CA ALA A 53 -4.31 31.01 9.24
C ALA A 53 -5.33 30.26 10.08
N PHE A 54 -5.38 30.62 11.36
CA PHE A 54 -6.29 30.04 12.34
C PHE A 54 -7.12 31.16 13.00
N ASP A 55 -8.40 30.90 13.21
CA ASP A 55 -9.26 31.78 14.00
C ASP A 55 -8.84 31.78 15.47
N ASN A 56 -8.67 32.96 16.07
CA ASN A 56 -8.16 33.07 17.44
C ASN A 56 -9.17 32.70 18.56
N ILE A 57 -10.45 32.51 18.18
CA ILE A 57 -11.52 32.16 19.12
C ILE A 57 -11.80 30.66 19.11
N SER A 58 -11.97 30.08 17.91
CA SER A 58 -12.32 28.67 17.74
C SER A 58 -11.09 27.78 17.49
N GLY A 59 -9.99 28.36 17.02
CA GLY A 59 -8.83 27.61 16.54
C GLY A 59 -9.09 26.91 15.22
N ALA A 60 -10.18 27.28 14.51
CA ALA A 60 -10.46 26.71 13.20
C ALA A 60 -9.38 27.12 12.19
N LEU A 61 -8.97 26.17 11.33
CA LEU A 61 -8.16 26.46 10.16
C LEU A 61 -9.07 27.16 9.14
N VAL A 62 -8.80 28.43 8.85
CA VAL A 62 -9.70 29.29 8.07
C VAL A 62 -9.12 29.70 6.72
N ARG A 63 -7.83 29.50 6.52
CA ARG A 63 -7.16 29.79 5.26
C ARG A 63 -5.88 28.99 5.12
N MET A 64 -5.65 28.42 3.96
CA MET A 64 -4.36 27.93 3.51
C MET A 64 -4.18 28.30 2.04
N GLU A 65 -3.02 28.89 1.73
CA GLU A 65 -2.69 29.32 0.37
C GLU A 65 -1.29 28.87 0.00
N ARG A 66 -1.14 28.35 -1.21
CA ARG A 66 0.14 28.23 -1.88
C ARG A 66 0.44 29.51 -2.64
N LYS A 67 1.35 30.34 -2.12
CA LYS A 67 1.61 31.72 -2.60
C LYS A 67 2.16 31.75 -4.03
N SER A 68 3.05 30.82 -4.38
CA SER A 68 3.70 30.78 -5.69
C SER A 68 2.75 30.54 -6.86
N SER A 69 1.63 29.86 -6.63
CA SER A 69 0.61 29.59 -7.67
C SER A 69 -0.74 30.27 -7.41
N GLY A 70 -0.92 30.92 -6.25
CA GLY A 70 -2.19 31.47 -5.84
C GLY A 70 -3.28 30.43 -5.54
N TRP A 71 -2.88 29.18 -5.25
CA TRP A 71 -3.84 28.13 -4.92
C TRP A 71 -4.37 28.29 -3.51
N ASN A 72 -5.65 28.68 -3.39
CA ASN A 72 -6.38 28.74 -2.12
C ASN A 72 -6.85 27.33 -1.76
N VAL A 73 -6.07 26.61 -0.96
CA VAL A 73 -6.32 25.22 -0.54
C VAL A 73 -7.49 25.12 0.42
N GLU A 74 -7.49 25.94 1.49
CA GLU A 74 -8.66 26.20 2.35
C GLU A 74 -9.25 27.53 1.92
N ARG A 75 -10.39 27.47 1.20
CA ARG A 75 -10.87 28.60 0.42
C ARG A 75 -11.81 29.53 1.17
N ARG A 76 -12.81 28.96 1.86
CA ARG A 76 -13.87 29.72 2.54
C ARG A 76 -13.72 29.66 4.04
N ALA A 77 -13.27 30.74 4.63
CA ALA A 77 -13.05 30.84 6.07
C ALA A 77 -14.28 30.44 6.91
N ALA A 78 -15.49 30.70 6.40
CA ALA A 78 -16.73 30.36 7.11
C ALA A 78 -16.96 28.84 7.27
N LEU A 79 -16.29 28.01 6.45
CA LEU A 79 -16.33 26.56 6.52
C LEU A 79 -15.17 25.96 7.32
N GLY A 80 -14.24 26.78 7.79
CA GLY A 80 -13.07 26.35 8.53
C GLY A 80 -13.42 25.49 9.75
N VAL A 81 -12.63 24.46 9.98
CA VAL A 81 -12.77 23.51 11.11
C VAL A 81 -11.45 23.39 11.88
N SER A 82 -11.47 22.86 13.09
CA SER A 82 -10.26 22.69 13.90
C SER A 82 -9.89 21.22 14.06
N PHE A 83 -10.73 20.44 14.71
CA PHE A 83 -10.54 19.01 14.94
C PHE A 83 -11.91 18.35 15.19
N ARG A 84 -11.91 17.02 15.22
CA ARG A 84 -13.05 16.24 15.69
C ARG A 84 -12.56 15.05 16.50
N LEU A 85 -13.22 14.75 17.64
CA LEU A 85 -12.98 13.51 18.39
C LEU A 85 -14.23 12.64 18.33
N HIS A 86 -14.03 11.34 18.18
CA HIS A 86 -15.07 10.34 18.33
C HIS A 86 -14.98 9.73 19.73
N THR A 87 -16.00 9.94 20.56
CA THR A 87 -16.06 9.52 21.97
C THR A 87 -17.36 8.76 22.22
N PRO A 88 -17.46 7.47 21.80
CA PRO A 88 -18.72 6.75 21.87
C PRO A 88 -19.23 6.56 23.30
N LEU A 89 -20.54 6.64 23.46
CA LEU A 89 -21.23 6.32 24.70
C LEU A 89 -21.75 4.87 24.67
N ALA A 90 -21.99 4.28 25.83
CA ALA A 90 -22.47 2.91 25.93
C ALA A 90 -23.79 2.66 25.18
N ASN A 91 -24.65 3.67 25.09
CA ASN A 91 -25.95 3.61 24.43
C ASN A 91 -26.02 4.44 23.12
N ARG A 92 -24.94 5.10 22.72
CA ARG A 92 -24.89 5.92 21.52
C ARG A 92 -23.46 5.98 20.94
N ARG A 93 -23.25 5.27 19.85
CA ARG A 93 -21.93 5.21 19.19
C ARG A 93 -21.52 6.54 18.55
N ASP A 94 -22.43 7.26 17.92
CA ASP A 94 -22.22 8.50 17.18
C ASP A 94 -22.14 9.73 18.07
N ASN A 95 -21.30 9.72 19.10
CA ASN A 95 -21.05 10.87 19.96
C ASN A 95 -19.72 11.53 19.60
N PHE A 96 -19.76 12.78 19.15
CA PHE A 96 -18.58 13.51 18.71
C PHE A 96 -18.33 14.77 19.56
N VAL A 97 -17.07 15.13 19.66
CA VAL A 97 -16.62 16.47 20.00
C VAL A 97 -16.28 17.18 18.70
N LEU A 98 -17.05 18.21 18.33
CA LEU A 98 -16.79 19.01 17.14
C LEU A 98 -15.97 20.25 17.55
N GLY A 99 -14.72 20.32 17.09
CA GLY A 99 -13.82 21.42 17.43
C GLY A 99 -14.35 22.79 17.03
N VAL A 100 -15.07 22.86 15.89
CA VAL A 100 -15.74 24.07 15.41
C VAL A 100 -16.79 24.63 16.42
N LYS A 101 -17.37 23.78 17.28
CA LYS A 101 -18.31 24.16 18.34
C LYS A 101 -17.60 24.46 19.68
N GLN A 102 -16.27 24.34 19.74
CA GLN A 102 -15.49 24.64 20.95
C GLN A 102 -14.89 26.03 20.89
N ARG A 103 -14.73 26.64 22.04
CA ARG A 103 -13.91 27.83 22.19
C ARG A 103 -12.50 27.41 22.60
N ALA A 104 -11.50 27.85 21.88
CA ALA A 104 -10.11 27.63 22.25
C ALA A 104 -9.77 28.43 23.53
N VAL A 105 -9.01 27.82 24.42
CA VAL A 105 -8.45 28.50 25.58
C VAL A 105 -7.36 29.48 25.14
N SER A 106 -6.61 29.08 24.10
CA SER A 106 -5.51 29.90 23.56
C SER A 106 -5.23 29.51 22.12
N VAL A 107 -5.10 30.51 21.25
CA VAL A 107 -4.54 30.40 19.90
C VAL A 107 -3.50 31.48 19.75
N LYS A 108 -2.21 31.12 19.74
CA LYS A 108 -1.14 32.13 19.72
C LYS A 108 0.14 31.65 19.09
N LYS A 109 0.87 32.54 18.48
CA LYS A 109 2.26 32.28 18.09
C LYS A 109 3.12 32.06 19.33
N ILE A 110 3.88 30.95 19.32
CA ILE A 110 4.90 30.63 20.33
C ILE A 110 6.32 30.83 19.78
N ALA A 111 6.44 30.98 18.47
CA ALA A 111 7.62 31.40 17.72
C ALA A 111 7.16 32.01 16.38
N ASP A 112 8.06 32.66 15.64
CA ASP A 112 7.72 33.26 14.34
C ASP A 112 7.10 32.27 13.36
N ASN A 113 7.54 31.01 13.43
CA ASN A 113 7.11 29.91 12.56
C ASN A 113 6.23 28.86 13.28
N LYS A 114 5.71 29.16 14.50
CA LYS A 114 4.92 28.19 15.26
C LYS A 114 3.69 28.82 15.91
N VAL A 115 2.56 28.14 15.76
CA VAL A 115 1.31 28.44 16.48
C VAL A 115 0.97 27.28 17.39
N ARG A 116 0.56 27.59 18.62
CA ARG A 116 -0.04 26.65 19.59
C ARG A 116 -1.52 26.98 19.75
N LEU A 117 -2.33 25.94 19.65
CA LEU A 117 -3.77 25.96 19.88
C LEU A 117 -4.09 25.02 21.04
N GLU A 118 -4.98 25.45 21.94
CA GLU A 118 -5.33 24.67 23.14
C GLU A 118 -6.83 24.77 23.43
N TRP A 119 -7.45 23.59 23.63
CA TRP A 119 -8.85 23.47 24.05
C TRP A 119 -8.94 22.61 25.31
N LYS A 120 -9.88 22.95 26.23
CA LYS A 120 -10.08 22.22 27.48
C LYS A 120 -11.56 22.07 27.79
N ASN A 121 -11.89 21.02 28.54
CA ASN A 121 -13.26 20.74 28.99
C ASN A 121 -14.21 20.69 27.79
N LEU A 122 -13.96 19.77 26.89
CA LEU A 122 -14.59 19.69 25.58
C LEU A 122 -16.04 19.23 25.68
N LYS A 123 -16.96 19.96 25.06
CA LYS A 123 -18.37 19.59 24.99
C LYS A 123 -18.61 18.62 23.86
N SER A 124 -19.05 17.41 24.17
CA SER A 124 -19.51 16.45 23.19
C SER A 124 -20.99 16.66 22.84
N GLU A 125 -21.45 16.11 21.73
CA GLU A 125 -22.82 16.31 21.25
C GLU A 125 -23.87 15.68 22.18
N ALA A 126 -23.57 14.53 22.77
CA ALA A 126 -24.51 13.79 23.62
C ALA A 126 -23.95 13.43 25.01
N GLY A 127 -22.64 13.47 25.22
CA GLY A 127 -21.97 13.09 26.47
C GLY A 127 -21.71 14.25 27.44
N GLY A 128 -22.19 15.45 27.13
CA GLY A 128 -21.95 16.65 28.00
C GLY A 128 -20.51 17.19 27.88
N VAL A 129 -20.02 17.82 28.95
CA VAL A 129 -18.65 18.34 29.01
C VAL A 129 -17.71 17.24 29.51
N LEU A 130 -16.69 16.95 28.74
CA LEU A 130 -15.68 15.94 29.02
C LEU A 130 -14.39 16.63 29.49
N PRO A 131 -13.73 16.15 30.54
CA PRO A 131 -12.45 16.68 31.01
C PRO A 131 -11.32 16.21 30.08
N ILE A 132 -11.39 16.63 28.81
CA ILE A 132 -10.38 16.37 27.79
C ILE A 132 -9.70 17.68 27.45
N THR A 133 -8.37 17.65 27.38
CA THR A 133 -7.55 18.73 26.84
C THR A 133 -6.95 18.26 25.50
N PHE A 134 -7.14 19.05 24.45
CA PHE A 134 -6.47 18.84 23.17
C PHE A 134 -5.56 20.02 22.88
N THR A 135 -4.31 19.77 22.58
CA THR A 135 -3.31 20.77 22.20
C THR A 135 -2.78 20.45 20.82
N ALA A 136 -2.76 21.44 19.95
CA ALA A 136 -2.16 21.34 18.63
C ALA A 136 -1.00 22.33 18.49
N ILE A 137 0.05 21.92 17.80
CA ILE A 137 1.17 22.78 17.41
C ILE A 137 1.34 22.67 15.91
N VAL A 138 1.29 23.82 15.22
CA VAL A 138 1.55 23.90 13.80
C VAL A 138 2.87 24.62 13.58
N THR A 139 3.77 23.98 12.85
CA THR A 139 5.07 24.54 12.50
C THR A 139 5.14 24.72 10.98
N LEU A 140 5.57 25.89 10.51
CA LEU A 140 5.84 26.18 9.12
C LEU A 140 7.34 26.43 8.92
N ALA A 141 7.99 25.64 8.08
CA ALA A 141 9.41 25.79 7.78
C ALA A 141 9.72 25.41 6.32
N GLY A 142 10.21 26.33 5.54
CA GLY A 142 10.64 26.10 4.15
C GLY A 142 9.51 25.52 3.27
N GLY A 143 8.32 26.09 3.35
CA GLY A 143 7.14 25.61 2.62
C GLY A 143 6.50 24.33 3.16
N THR A 144 7.02 23.80 4.27
CA THR A 144 6.54 22.56 4.88
C THR A 144 5.77 22.88 6.17
N LEU A 145 4.54 22.39 6.26
CA LEU A 145 3.71 22.40 7.46
C LEU A 145 3.86 21.09 8.21
N THR A 146 4.07 21.16 9.51
CA THR A 146 3.99 20.01 10.41
C THR A 146 2.88 20.24 11.42
N PHE A 147 1.97 19.29 11.53
CA PHE A 147 0.86 19.30 12.46
C PHE A 147 1.14 18.27 13.56
N ASP A 148 1.44 18.75 14.75
CA ASP A 148 1.61 17.95 15.97
C ASP A 148 0.36 18.09 16.85
N GLY A 149 -0.04 17.01 17.50
CA GLY A 149 -1.17 17.01 18.42
C GLY A 149 -0.88 16.24 19.70
N GLU A 150 -1.41 16.73 20.82
CA GLU A 150 -1.35 16.05 22.11
C GLU A 150 -2.75 16.06 22.74
N MET A 151 -3.16 14.94 23.30
CA MET A 151 -4.42 14.80 24.01
C MET A 151 -4.18 14.29 25.43
N GLN A 152 -4.80 14.96 26.41
CA GLN A 152 -4.98 14.45 27.75
C GLN A 152 -6.45 14.11 27.92
N ASN A 153 -6.74 12.83 28.13
CA ASN A 153 -8.09 12.31 28.34
C ASN A 153 -8.29 11.97 29.82
N ASP A 154 -8.81 12.90 30.60
CA ASP A 154 -9.16 12.67 32.02
C ASP A 154 -10.62 12.20 32.18
N SER A 155 -11.33 11.88 31.09
CA SER A 155 -12.70 11.38 31.10
C SER A 155 -12.76 9.87 31.28
N ASP A 156 -13.95 9.35 31.61
CA ASP A 156 -14.24 7.92 31.69
C ASP A 156 -14.57 7.30 30.30
N LEU A 157 -14.40 8.04 29.22
CA LEU A 157 -14.70 7.61 27.87
C LEU A 157 -13.43 7.28 27.08
N PHE A 158 -13.53 6.29 26.17
CA PHE A 158 -12.55 6.14 25.11
C PHE A 158 -12.63 7.30 24.11
N VAL A 159 -11.49 7.68 23.57
CA VAL A 159 -11.41 8.48 22.35
C VAL A 159 -10.95 7.54 21.24
N GLU A 160 -11.88 7.07 20.41
CA GLU A 160 -11.57 6.09 19.35
C GLU A 160 -10.79 6.72 18.21
N THR A 161 -11.21 7.92 17.76
CA THR A 161 -10.53 8.63 16.67
C THR A 161 -10.33 10.11 16.97
N ILE A 162 -9.29 10.66 16.35
CA ILE A 162 -8.99 12.09 16.31
C ILE A 162 -8.79 12.49 14.86
N ASP A 163 -9.65 13.36 14.33
CA ASP A 163 -9.47 13.97 13.02
C ASP A 163 -8.64 15.26 13.19
N TYR A 164 -7.39 15.24 12.73
CA TYR A 164 -6.46 16.36 12.76
C TYR A 164 -5.21 16.08 11.89
N PRO A 165 -4.76 17.02 11.03
CA PRO A 165 -5.42 18.28 10.68
C PRO A 165 -6.76 18.06 9.96
N TYR A 166 -7.61 19.11 9.97
CA TYR A 166 -8.93 19.06 9.39
C TYR A 166 -9.21 20.34 8.58
N PHE A 167 -9.49 20.19 7.30
CA PHE A 167 -9.81 21.23 6.34
C PHE A 167 -11.30 21.15 6.00
N GLY A 168 -12.00 22.26 6.16
CA GLY A 168 -13.45 22.32 5.96
C GLY A 168 -13.87 22.66 4.53
N ASP A 169 -12.99 23.27 3.73
CA ASP A 169 -13.25 23.64 2.33
C ASP A 169 -12.01 23.45 1.46
N PHE A 170 -11.54 22.21 1.39
CA PHE A 170 -10.39 21.84 0.58
C PHE A 170 -10.73 21.97 -0.91
N SER A 171 -10.08 22.89 -1.61
CA SER A 171 -10.47 23.30 -2.94
C SER A 171 -9.41 23.03 -4.00
N ALA A 172 -9.85 22.74 -5.23
CA ALA A 172 -8.99 22.72 -6.41
C ALA A 172 -8.43 24.13 -6.74
N PRO A 173 -7.29 24.24 -7.42
CA PRO A 173 -6.73 25.53 -7.85
C PRO A 173 -7.68 26.39 -8.65
N THR A 174 -8.46 25.77 -9.51
CA THR A 174 -9.55 26.40 -10.26
C THR A 174 -10.72 25.43 -10.37
N ARG A 175 -11.89 25.95 -10.73
CA ARG A 175 -13.11 25.16 -10.90
C ARG A 175 -13.00 24.01 -11.92
N ASP A 176 -12.13 24.16 -12.91
CA ASP A 176 -11.97 23.17 -13.99
C ASP A 176 -10.71 22.31 -13.84
N THR A 177 -10.01 22.45 -12.71
CA THR A 177 -8.79 21.69 -12.45
C THR A 177 -9.14 20.33 -11.82
N VAL A 178 -8.76 19.25 -12.48
CA VAL A 178 -8.86 17.89 -11.93
C VAL A 178 -7.91 17.72 -10.74
N MET A 179 -8.42 17.15 -9.64
CA MET A 179 -7.61 16.69 -8.52
C MET A 179 -7.74 15.19 -8.36
N GLU A 180 -6.62 14.53 -8.12
CA GLU A 180 -6.53 13.10 -7.84
C GLU A 180 -5.82 12.86 -6.50
N ALA A 181 -6.27 11.86 -5.75
CA ALA A 181 -5.55 11.33 -4.59
C ALA A 181 -4.66 10.17 -5.05
N HIS A 182 -3.34 10.36 -5.01
CA HIS A 182 -2.37 9.32 -5.37
C HIS A 182 -1.79 8.68 -4.11
N HIS A 183 -1.69 7.36 -4.09
CA HIS A 183 -1.18 6.59 -2.96
C HIS A 183 -0.53 5.29 -3.41
N LEU A 184 0.28 4.68 -2.55
CA LEU A 184 0.82 3.35 -2.82
C LEU A 184 -0.27 2.29 -2.70
N TRP A 185 -0.27 1.36 -3.65
CA TRP A 185 -1.03 0.14 -3.60
C TRP A 185 -0.17 -0.99 -4.17
N VAL A 186 0.24 -1.92 -3.33
CA VAL A 186 1.09 -3.08 -3.73
C VAL A 186 2.27 -2.64 -4.61
N GLY A 187 3.03 -1.63 -4.15
CA GLY A 187 4.23 -1.11 -4.83
C GLY A 187 3.99 -0.17 -6.02
N ALA A 188 2.75 -0.06 -6.50
CA ALA A 188 2.35 0.86 -7.57
C ALA A 188 1.75 2.15 -7.01
N LEU A 189 1.76 3.22 -7.81
CA LEU A 189 1.01 4.43 -7.52
C LEU A 189 -0.40 4.30 -8.11
N SER A 190 -1.38 4.13 -7.25
CA SER A 190 -2.80 4.22 -7.57
C SER A 190 -3.25 5.67 -7.55
N SER A 191 -4.28 6.00 -8.32
CA SER A 191 -4.92 7.31 -8.28
C SER A 191 -6.43 7.17 -8.35
N ASP A 192 -7.10 8.03 -7.58
CA ASP A 192 -8.55 8.16 -7.57
C ASP A 192 -8.90 9.63 -7.73
N GLU A 193 -9.78 9.94 -8.68
CA GLU A 193 -10.25 11.30 -8.86
C GLU A 193 -11.12 11.71 -7.69
N ILE A 194 -10.86 12.89 -7.12
CA ILE A 194 -11.60 13.48 -6.01
C ILE A 194 -12.32 14.77 -6.39
N TYR A 195 -11.98 15.35 -7.55
CA TYR A 195 -12.66 16.52 -8.12
C TYR A 195 -12.32 16.64 -9.62
N PRO A 196 -13.24 16.98 -10.54
CA PRO A 196 -14.67 17.20 -10.32
C PRO A 196 -15.49 15.92 -10.13
N HIS A 197 -14.98 14.73 -10.51
CA HIS A 197 -15.65 13.46 -10.26
C HIS A 197 -15.15 12.91 -8.92
N PHE A 198 -16.06 12.41 -8.11
CA PHE A 198 -15.70 11.90 -6.80
C PHE A 198 -15.83 10.38 -6.73
N VAL A 199 -14.70 9.69 -6.56
CA VAL A 199 -14.66 8.24 -6.38
C VAL A 199 -15.06 7.88 -4.95
N ASN A 200 -16.35 7.62 -4.72
CA ASN A 200 -16.86 7.20 -3.43
C ASN A 200 -16.38 5.78 -3.08
N SER A 201 -15.58 5.62 -2.02
CA SER A 201 -15.12 4.32 -1.54
C SER A 201 -15.89 3.83 -0.29
N LYS A 202 -16.45 4.75 0.48
CA LYS A 202 -17.23 4.48 1.69
C LYS A 202 -18.42 5.43 1.73
N GLY A 203 -19.44 5.04 2.48
CA GLY A 203 -20.58 5.90 2.72
C GLY A 203 -21.57 5.94 1.56
N TYR A 204 -22.72 5.38 1.80
CA TYR A 204 -23.78 5.29 0.83
C TYR A 204 -25.17 5.24 1.49
N TRP A 205 -25.27 4.59 2.64
CA TRP A 205 -26.52 4.40 3.35
C TRP A 205 -26.66 5.37 4.53
N GLY A 206 -27.85 5.87 4.71
CA GLY A 206 -28.20 6.73 5.83
C GLY A 206 -27.62 8.13 5.70
N VAL A 207 -26.97 8.59 6.76
CA VAL A 207 -26.39 9.94 6.89
C VAL A 207 -24.91 10.02 6.47
N THR A 208 -24.40 8.94 5.90
CA THR A 208 -22.99 8.90 5.49
C THR A 208 -22.81 9.64 4.17
N TYR A 209 -21.89 10.58 4.15
CA TYR A 209 -21.55 11.34 2.96
C TYR A 209 -20.61 10.54 2.04
N PRO A 210 -20.57 10.86 0.73
CA PRO A 210 -19.57 10.31 -0.17
C PRO A 210 -18.18 10.52 0.40
N THR A 211 -17.43 9.43 0.55
CA THR A 211 -16.14 9.44 1.25
C THR A 211 -15.11 8.62 0.49
N LYS A 212 -13.91 9.19 0.31
CA LYS A 212 -12.72 8.49 -0.16
C LYS A 212 -11.68 8.46 0.92
N THR A 213 -11.13 7.28 1.22
CA THR A 213 -10.05 7.10 2.19
C THR A 213 -8.82 6.47 1.56
N VAL A 214 -7.64 6.88 2.07
CA VAL A 214 -6.35 6.25 1.81
C VAL A 214 -5.78 5.81 3.16
N GLU A 215 -5.58 4.51 3.34
CA GLU A 215 -5.16 3.90 4.61
C GLU A 215 -3.63 3.82 4.73
N SER A 216 -3.09 4.18 5.89
CA SER A 216 -1.65 4.11 6.17
C SER A 216 -1.10 2.69 6.24
N SER A 217 -1.95 1.69 6.41
CA SER A 217 -1.58 0.28 6.27
C SER A 217 -1.00 -0.05 4.90
N GLN A 218 -1.39 0.70 3.86
CA GLN A 218 -0.94 0.56 2.48
C GLN A 218 0.05 1.66 2.07
N SER A 219 -0.22 2.92 2.48
CA SER A 219 0.54 4.09 2.05
C SER A 219 0.70 5.09 3.17
N GLN A 220 1.93 5.42 3.56
CA GLN A 220 2.21 6.46 4.56
C GLN A 220 2.02 7.88 4.03
N PHE A 221 1.69 8.03 2.75
CA PHE A 221 1.44 9.31 2.13
C PHE A 221 0.23 9.28 1.19
N CYS A 222 -0.34 10.44 0.95
CA CYS A 222 -1.27 10.75 -0.11
C CYS A 222 -0.76 11.98 -0.86
N LEU A 223 -0.61 11.89 -2.19
CA LEU A 223 -0.34 13.06 -3.02
C LEU A 223 -1.66 13.57 -3.58
N ILE A 224 -2.01 14.79 -3.23
CA ILE A 224 -3.17 15.47 -3.80
C ILE A 224 -2.68 16.18 -5.06
N GLN A 225 -2.84 15.50 -6.20
CA GLN A 225 -2.22 15.87 -7.47
C GLN A 225 -3.19 16.62 -8.38
N THR A 226 -2.71 17.70 -8.97
CA THR A 226 -3.31 18.37 -10.12
C THR A 226 -2.33 18.31 -11.30
N PRO A 227 -2.70 18.71 -12.53
CA PRO A 227 -1.82 18.53 -13.70
C PRO A 227 -0.42 19.11 -13.59
N GLN A 228 -0.23 20.18 -12.80
CA GLN A 228 1.05 20.92 -12.76
C GLN A 228 1.63 21.11 -11.36
N GLN A 229 0.91 20.71 -10.35
CA GLN A 229 1.28 20.89 -8.95
C GLN A 229 0.51 19.92 -8.05
N GLY A 230 0.98 19.77 -6.82
CA GLY A 230 0.27 18.97 -5.83
C GLY A 230 0.60 19.37 -4.41
N ILE A 231 -0.02 18.67 -3.49
CA ILE A 231 0.27 18.72 -2.07
C ILE A 231 0.63 17.31 -1.61
N TYR A 232 1.84 17.16 -1.12
CA TYR A 232 2.26 15.98 -0.37
C TYR A 232 1.65 16.04 1.03
N VAL A 233 0.96 15.00 1.43
CA VAL A 233 0.49 14.79 2.80
C VAL A 233 0.98 13.43 3.26
N ALA A 234 1.62 13.38 4.41
CA ALA A 234 2.17 12.12 4.91
C ALA A 234 2.21 12.08 6.44
N ILE A 235 2.26 10.85 6.94
CA ILE A 235 2.52 10.56 8.34
C ILE A 235 4.02 10.35 8.49
N HIS A 236 4.68 11.23 9.22
CA HIS A 236 6.10 11.08 9.51
C HIS A 236 6.32 10.25 10.78
N ASP A 237 5.78 9.02 10.77
CA ASP A 237 5.93 8.04 11.85
C ASP A 237 6.44 6.70 11.28
N PRO A 238 7.73 6.37 11.45
CA PRO A 238 8.27 5.09 10.97
C PRO A 238 7.85 3.89 11.84
N GLU A 239 7.26 4.11 13.01
CA GLU A 239 6.81 3.05 13.93
C GLU A 239 5.41 2.53 13.63
N ILE A 240 4.62 3.29 12.85
CA ILE A 240 3.24 2.94 12.46
C ILE A 240 2.39 2.55 13.67
N ARG A 241 2.35 3.43 14.68
CA ARG A 241 1.77 3.16 16.00
C ARG A 241 0.29 2.78 15.99
N TYR A 242 -0.47 3.29 15.03
CA TYR A 242 -1.90 3.03 14.83
C TYR A 242 -2.30 3.36 13.39
N LEU A 243 -3.49 2.95 12.98
CA LEU A 243 -4.03 3.28 11.66
C LEU A 243 -4.24 4.79 11.53
N LEU A 244 -3.84 5.33 10.40
CA LEU A 244 -4.28 6.64 9.91
C LEU A 244 -5.01 6.48 8.58
N GLU A 245 -6.00 7.35 8.36
CA GLU A 245 -6.63 7.50 7.05
C GLU A 245 -6.55 8.95 6.59
N PHE A 246 -6.13 9.17 5.35
CA PHE A 246 -6.34 10.43 4.63
C PHE A 246 -7.75 10.36 4.04
N THR A 247 -8.66 11.19 4.54
CA THR A 247 -10.07 11.10 4.24
C THR A 247 -10.54 12.37 3.53
N PHE A 248 -11.16 12.16 2.37
CA PHE A 248 -11.91 13.18 1.63
C PHE A 248 -13.40 12.90 1.78
N GLU A 249 -14.21 13.92 2.02
CA GLU A 249 -15.64 13.79 2.20
C GLU A 249 -16.38 14.94 1.50
N GLN A 250 -17.32 14.59 0.64
CA GLN A 250 -18.14 15.59 -0.07
C GLN A 250 -19.33 16.01 0.78
N ARG A 251 -19.51 17.31 0.96
CA ARG A 251 -20.58 17.90 1.76
C ARG A 251 -21.37 18.97 0.99
N PRO A 252 -22.69 19.10 1.15
CA PRO A 252 -23.60 18.07 1.61
C PRO A 252 -23.58 16.93 0.59
N GLY A 253 -23.60 15.70 1.01
CA GLY A 253 -23.44 14.57 0.10
C GLY A 253 -24.52 14.55 -0.99
N VAL A 254 -24.12 14.62 -2.25
CA VAL A 254 -24.96 14.30 -3.39
C VAL A 254 -24.43 13.00 -3.99
N VAL A 255 -25.19 11.93 -3.86
CA VAL A 255 -24.87 10.66 -4.48
C VAL A 255 -25.67 10.57 -5.77
N ASP A 256 -25.01 10.80 -6.88
CA ASP A 256 -25.54 10.39 -8.18
C ASP A 256 -25.01 8.97 -8.50
N TRP A 257 -25.95 8.05 -8.70
CA TRP A 257 -25.64 6.68 -9.08
C TRP A 257 -25.02 6.54 -10.48
N VAL A 258 -25.14 7.57 -11.29
CA VAL A 258 -24.77 7.53 -12.70
C VAL A 258 -23.42 8.21 -12.93
N SER A 259 -23.16 9.36 -12.33
CA SER A 259 -22.00 10.17 -12.65
C SER A 259 -20.96 10.33 -11.52
N ASN A 260 -21.35 10.28 -10.26
CA ASN A 260 -20.50 10.63 -9.11
C ASN A 260 -19.84 12.03 -9.18
N ASP A 261 -20.42 12.94 -9.95
CA ASP A 261 -19.87 14.28 -10.09
C ASP A 261 -20.00 15.08 -8.78
N VAL A 262 -18.99 15.87 -8.47
CA VAL A 262 -19.07 16.86 -7.40
C VAL A 262 -19.92 18.02 -7.91
N PRO A 263 -21.11 18.27 -7.34
CA PRO A 263 -21.97 19.35 -7.81
C PRO A 263 -21.28 20.71 -7.66
N ARG A 264 -21.52 21.60 -8.60
CA ARG A 264 -21.03 22.98 -8.53
C ARG A 264 -21.94 23.81 -7.63
N GLU A 265 -21.38 24.79 -6.92
CA GLU A 265 -22.12 25.66 -5.97
C GLU A 265 -23.34 26.35 -6.60
N ASP A 266 -23.26 26.69 -7.87
CA ASP A 266 -24.32 27.34 -8.62
C ASP A 266 -25.40 26.38 -9.13
N GLU A 267 -25.21 25.07 -9.01
CA GLU A 267 -26.15 24.03 -9.41
C GLU A 267 -27.06 23.58 -8.26
N ILE A 268 -26.67 23.88 -7.02
CA ILE A 268 -27.43 23.53 -5.82
C ILE A 268 -27.80 24.84 -5.09
N SER A 269 -29.08 25.14 -5.01
CA SER A 269 -29.55 26.32 -4.30
C SER A 269 -29.09 26.32 -2.83
N ASP A 270 -28.77 27.44 -2.29
CA ASP A 270 -28.61 27.81 -0.87
C ASP A 270 -27.59 27.03 0.01
N LEU A 271 -27.09 25.86 -0.41
CA LEU A 271 -26.10 25.10 0.37
C LEU A 271 -24.72 25.13 -0.32
N PRO A 272 -23.66 25.54 0.39
CA PRO A 272 -22.33 25.51 -0.18
C PRO A 272 -21.85 24.07 -0.30
N VAL A 273 -21.66 23.58 -1.53
CA VAL A 273 -20.97 22.32 -1.77
C VAL A 273 -19.50 22.54 -1.52
N HIS A 274 -18.90 21.62 -0.79
CA HIS A 274 -17.48 21.65 -0.45
C HIS A 274 -16.91 20.25 -0.27
N LEU A 275 -15.59 20.15 -0.32
CA LEU A 275 -14.84 18.94 -0.05
C LEU A 275 -14.10 19.14 1.28
N GLU A 276 -14.39 18.31 2.26
CA GLU A 276 -13.60 18.24 3.48
C GLU A 276 -12.39 17.33 3.26
N PHE A 277 -11.25 17.69 3.84
CA PHE A 277 -10.08 16.83 3.94
C PHE A 277 -9.61 16.74 5.37
N ARG A 278 -9.34 15.52 5.86
CA ARG A 278 -8.82 15.30 7.20
C ARG A 278 -7.89 14.10 7.27
N THR A 279 -6.99 14.12 8.24
CA THR A 279 -6.26 12.94 8.65
C THR A 279 -6.92 12.37 9.89
N CYS A 280 -7.48 11.16 9.76
CA CYS A 280 -8.15 10.47 10.86
C CYS A 280 -7.17 9.53 11.55
N HIS A 281 -6.88 9.79 12.82
CA HIS A 281 -6.04 8.99 13.69
C HIS A 281 -6.91 8.02 14.49
N PHE A 282 -6.77 6.72 14.29
CA PHE A 282 -7.51 5.67 15.01
C PHE A 282 -6.76 5.27 16.27
N VAL A 283 -6.77 6.15 17.24
CA VAL A 283 -5.89 6.06 18.44
C VAL A 283 -6.39 5.12 19.53
N PHE A 284 -7.69 4.90 19.62
CA PHE A 284 -8.33 4.12 20.69
C PHE A 284 -7.78 4.47 22.08
N ALA A 285 -7.63 5.78 22.35
CA ALA A 285 -7.08 6.26 23.62
C ALA A 285 -7.98 5.90 24.79
N HIS A 286 -7.42 5.21 25.77
CA HIS A 286 -8.13 4.76 26.97
C HIS A 286 -8.57 5.94 27.84
N PRO A 287 -9.60 5.76 28.71
CA PRO A 287 -9.87 6.66 29.80
C PRO A 287 -8.62 6.94 30.64
N HIS A 288 -8.48 8.17 31.12
CA HIS A 288 -7.38 8.62 31.97
C HIS A 288 -5.98 8.40 31.38
N SER A 289 -5.83 8.67 30.06
CA SER A 289 -4.58 8.49 29.33
C SER A 289 -4.10 9.78 28.66
N ASN A 290 -2.81 9.81 28.35
CA ASN A 290 -2.17 10.87 27.58
C ASN A 290 -1.63 10.28 26.27
N LEU A 291 -1.77 11.02 25.18
CA LEU A 291 -1.38 10.58 23.86
C LEU A 291 -0.73 11.74 23.07
N ALA A 292 0.42 11.48 22.46
CA ALA A 292 0.97 12.31 21.39
C ALA A 292 0.61 11.71 20.03
N LEU A 293 0.05 12.49 19.13
CA LEU A 293 -0.27 12.07 17.78
C LEU A 293 0.99 11.84 16.94
N ALA A 294 0.90 10.96 15.96
CA ALA A 294 1.89 10.88 14.91
C ALA A 294 1.87 12.20 14.10
N PRO A 295 3.03 12.81 13.81
CA PRO A 295 3.08 14.06 13.06
C PRO A 295 2.53 13.90 11.66
N VAL A 296 1.67 14.82 11.22
CA VAL A 296 1.21 14.92 9.84
C VAL A 296 1.96 16.07 9.17
N VAL A 297 2.58 15.77 8.03
CA VAL A 297 3.36 16.74 7.27
C VAL A 297 2.66 17.04 5.95
N MET A 298 2.53 18.32 5.61
CA MET A 298 2.01 18.77 4.33
C MET A 298 3.04 19.68 3.65
N ARG A 299 3.29 19.45 2.35
CA ARG A 299 4.20 20.26 1.55
C ARG A 299 3.69 20.41 0.13
N PRO A 300 3.38 21.62 -0.34
CA PRO A 300 3.11 21.88 -1.74
C PRO A 300 4.35 21.61 -2.62
N TYR A 301 4.12 21.13 -3.84
CA TYR A 301 5.17 20.90 -4.83
C TYR A 301 4.71 21.29 -6.23
N SER A 302 5.65 21.58 -7.13
CA SER A 302 5.40 21.83 -8.56
C SER A 302 5.77 20.59 -9.36
N GLY A 303 5.03 20.33 -10.44
CA GLY A 303 5.24 19.17 -11.30
C GLY A 303 4.24 18.04 -11.03
N ASP A 304 4.63 16.84 -11.39
CA ASP A 304 3.82 15.65 -11.26
C ASP A 304 4.17 14.83 -10.01
N TRP A 305 3.67 13.61 -9.94
CA TRP A 305 3.83 12.70 -8.81
C TRP A 305 5.31 12.39 -8.46
N HIS A 306 6.25 12.51 -9.39
CA HIS A 306 7.67 12.32 -9.09
C HIS A 306 8.16 13.34 -8.07
N ALA A 307 7.78 14.64 -8.26
CA ALA A 307 8.15 15.68 -7.30
C ALA A 307 7.53 15.45 -5.91
N GLY A 308 6.30 14.94 -5.87
CA GLY A 308 5.67 14.54 -4.59
C GLY A 308 6.39 13.36 -3.93
N LEU A 309 6.80 12.35 -4.70
CA LEU A 309 7.58 11.22 -4.18
C LEU A 309 9.01 11.62 -3.79
N ASP A 310 9.60 12.65 -4.39
CA ASP A 310 10.90 13.15 -3.96
C ASP A 310 10.85 13.73 -2.54
N VAL A 311 9.73 14.38 -2.16
CA VAL A 311 9.49 14.79 -0.76
C VAL A 311 9.43 13.57 0.18
N TYR A 312 8.73 12.51 -0.24
CA TYR A 312 8.68 11.27 0.54
C TYR A 312 10.06 10.62 0.68
N LYS A 313 10.85 10.56 -0.41
CA LYS A 313 12.21 10.02 -0.40
C LYS A 313 13.14 10.79 0.53
N GLU A 314 12.99 12.12 0.59
CA GLU A 314 13.73 12.97 1.53
C GLU A 314 13.47 12.54 2.97
N TRP A 315 12.21 12.42 3.38
CA TRP A 315 11.85 11.94 4.72
C TRP A 315 12.26 10.46 4.94
N ARG A 316 12.00 9.59 3.98
CA ARG A 316 12.37 8.17 4.05
C ARG A 316 13.87 7.98 4.34
N SER A 317 14.72 8.83 3.76
CA SER A 317 16.17 8.78 3.95
C SER A 317 16.60 9.02 5.41
N THR A 318 15.75 9.61 6.23
CA THR A 318 16.04 9.90 7.65
C THR A 318 15.92 8.67 8.55
N TRP A 319 15.12 7.68 8.16
CA TRP A 319 14.85 6.49 8.97
C TRP A 319 15.14 5.17 8.26
N PHE A 320 15.00 5.11 6.94
CA PHE A 320 15.22 3.88 6.17
C PHE A 320 16.68 3.46 6.21
N LYS A 321 16.91 2.26 6.74
CA LYS A 321 18.23 1.64 6.69
C LYS A 321 18.21 0.55 5.63
N LYS A 322 19.09 0.69 4.62
CA LYS A 322 19.22 -0.34 3.59
C LYS A 322 19.57 -1.68 4.26
N PRO A 323 18.74 -2.72 4.04
CA PRO A 323 19.00 -4.03 4.63
C PRO A 323 20.25 -4.65 4.01
N HIS A 324 20.86 -5.60 4.75
CA HIS A 324 21.83 -6.51 4.15
C HIS A 324 21.13 -7.37 3.09
N ILE A 325 21.68 -7.39 1.90
CA ILE A 325 21.23 -8.26 0.80
C ILE A 325 22.37 -9.22 0.53
N ALA A 326 22.09 -10.51 0.63
CA ALA A 326 23.07 -11.55 0.32
C ALA A 326 23.63 -11.36 -1.10
N ASP A 327 24.94 -11.53 -1.28
CA ASP A 327 25.60 -11.31 -2.57
C ASP A 327 24.92 -12.08 -3.70
N TRP A 328 24.51 -13.33 -3.45
CA TRP A 328 23.82 -14.15 -4.43
C TRP A 328 22.45 -13.55 -4.86
N ALA A 329 21.79 -12.82 -3.98
CA ALA A 329 20.47 -12.22 -4.26
C ALA A 329 20.57 -10.90 -5.04
N THR A 330 21.73 -10.25 -5.07
CA THR A 330 21.95 -8.99 -5.80
C THR A 330 21.96 -9.20 -7.32
N ASP A 331 22.25 -10.42 -7.80
CA ASP A 331 22.42 -10.77 -9.22
C ASP A 331 21.41 -11.85 -9.69
N VAL A 332 20.28 -11.99 -9.00
CA VAL A 332 19.18 -12.86 -9.42
C VAL A 332 18.37 -12.13 -10.49
N HIS A 333 18.39 -12.65 -11.72
CA HIS A 333 17.64 -12.10 -12.84
C HIS A 333 16.34 -12.85 -13.12
N SER A 334 16.28 -14.12 -12.73
CA SER A 334 15.13 -14.99 -12.94
C SER A 334 14.95 -16.01 -11.80
N TRP A 335 13.71 -16.43 -11.63
CA TRP A 335 13.20 -17.20 -10.51
C TRP A 335 12.05 -18.10 -10.99
N LEU A 336 11.89 -19.29 -10.45
CA LEU A 336 10.74 -20.16 -10.68
C LEU A 336 9.87 -20.22 -9.43
N GLN A 337 8.57 -20.02 -9.54
CA GLN A 337 7.62 -20.42 -8.50
C GLN A 337 7.10 -21.83 -8.80
N LEU A 338 7.19 -22.71 -7.81
CA LEU A 338 6.77 -24.09 -7.91
C LEU A 338 5.86 -24.45 -6.74
N GLN A 339 4.59 -24.75 -7.03
CA GLN A 339 3.64 -25.31 -6.08
C GLN A 339 3.69 -26.82 -6.14
N VAL A 340 3.98 -27.47 -5.01
CA VAL A 340 4.06 -28.93 -4.94
C VAL A 340 2.78 -29.57 -4.41
N ASP A 341 1.95 -28.83 -3.65
CA ASP A 341 0.65 -29.30 -3.19
C ASP A 341 -0.31 -28.12 -2.92
N GLY A 342 -1.60 -28.35 -3.12
CA GLY A 342 -2.69 -27.45 -2.73
C GLY A 342 -3.34 -27.85 -1.43
N ALA A 343 -4.20 -26.99 -0.89
CA ALA A 343 -4.85 -27.17 0.42
C ALA A 343 -5.73 -28.45 0.50
N GLU A 344 -6.25 -28.90 -0.63
CA GLU A 344 -7.11 -30.09 -0.71
C GLU A 344 -6.37 -31.28 -1.35
N GLN A 345 -5.04 -31.21 -1.46
CA GLN A 345 -4.20 -32.23 -2.09
C GLN A 345 -4.64 -32.52 -3.55
N ASP A 346 -5.05 -31.48 -4.24
CA ASP A 346 -5.50 -31.53 -5.63
C ASP A 346 -4.35 -31.61 -6.62
N TYR A 347 -3.13 -31.41 -6.17
CA TYR A 347 -1.91 -31.49 -6.94
C TYR A 347 -0.73 -31.82 -6.01
N ALA A 348 0.00 -32.90 -6.27
CA ALA A 348 1.10 -33.35 -5.41
C ALA A 348 2.35 -33.71 -6.19
N ILE A 349 3.48 -33.09 -5.86
CA ILE A 349 4.82 -33.42 -6.37
C ILE A 349 5.67 -33.91 -5.20
N PRO A 350 6.12 -35.22 -5.20
CA PRO A 350 6.99 -35.72 -4.16
C PRO A 350 8.30 -34.93 -4.05
N TYR A 351 8.82 -34.72 -2.83
CA TYR A 351 10.02 -33.92 -2.59
C TYR A 351 11.23 -34.36 -3.42
N ARG A 352 11.43 -35.65 -3.62
CA ARG A 352 12.51 -36.18 -4.46
C ARG A 352 12.40 -35.74 -5.92
N GLU A 353 11.19 -35.42 -6.39
CA GLU A 353 10.96 -35.02 -7.79
C GLU A 353 11.25 -33.55 -8.06
N ILE A 354 11.25 -32.69 -7.02
CA ILE A 354 11.59 -31.28 -7.20
C ILE A 354 13.03 -31.08 -7.72
N VAL A 355 13.90 -32.08 -7.51
CA VAL A 355 15.27 -32.07 -8.05
C VAL A 355 15.30 -31.89 -9.56
N LYS A 356 14.34 -32.48 -10.30
CA LYS A 356 14.22 -32.31 -11.74
C LYS A 356 14.02 -30.85 -12.12
N TYR A 357 13.12 -30.18 -11.43
CA TYR A 357 12.86 -28.74 -11.63
C TYR A 357 14.12 -27.91 -11.36
N GLY A 358 14.87 -28.27 -10.33
CA GLY A 358 16.15 -27.61 -10.00
C GLY A 358 17.21 -27.79 -11.08
N MET A 359 17.31 -28.98 -11.67
CA MET A 359 18.25 -29.25 -12.77
C MET A 359 17.87 -28.47 -14.04
N GLU A 360 16.59 -28.45 -14.41
CA GLU A 360 16.09 -27.63 -15.52
C GLU A 360 16.34 -26.13 -15.31
N CYS A 361 16.12 -25.64 -14.10
CA CYS A 361 16.43 -24.25 -13.75
C CYS A 361 17.92 -23.95 -13.95
N ALA A 362 18.81 -24.82 -13.46
CA ALA A 362 20.26 -24.68 -13.61
C ALA A 362 20.69 -24.64 -15.09
N GLU A 363 20.16 -25.55 -15.90
CA GLU A 363 20.45 -25.67 -17.36
C GLU A 363 19.97 -24.43 -18.13
N ASN A 364 18.93 -23.74 -17.62
CA ASN A 364 18.33 -22.58 -18.28
C ASN A 364 18.71 -21.24 -17.67
N GLY A 365 19.62 -21.23 -16.67
CA GLY A 365 20.12 -20.01 -16.04
C GLY A 365 19.13 -19.36 -15.05
N VAL A 366 18.09 -20.07 -14.63
CA VAL A 366 17.18 -19.67 -13.56
C VAL A 366 17.83 -20.03 -12.22
N THR A 367 18.05 -19.03 -11.36
CA THR A 367 18.98 -19.16 -10.24
C THR A 367 18.29 -19.30 -8.87
N ALA A 368 16.96 -19.29 -8.82
CA ALA A 368 16.21 -19.54 -7.59
C ALA A 368 14.88 -20.24 -7.86
N ILE A 369 14.42 -21.03 -6.90
CA ILE A 369 13.09 -21.65 -6.87
C ILE A 369 12.41 -21.33 -5.55
N GLN A 370 11.19 -20.82 -5.63
CA GLN A 370 10.29 -20.68 -4.49
C GLN A 370 9.40 -21.92 -4.42
N LEU A 371 9.44 -22.62 -3.31
CA LEU A 371 8.69 -23.85 -3.09
C LEU A 371 7.42 -23.57 -2.28
N VAL A 372 6.27 -23.66 -2.91
CA VAL A 372 4.95 -23.38 -2.35
C VAL A 372 4.24 -24.70 -2.03
N GLY A 373 3.51 -24.76 -0.92
CA GLY A 373 2.74 -25.94 -0.52
C GLY A 373 3.58 -27.15 -0.11
N TRP A 374 4.80 -26.91 0.34
CA TRP A 374 5.71 -27.96 0.81
C TRP A 374 5.37 -28.50 2.21
N ASN A 375 4.64 -27.72 3.01
CA ASN A 375 4.22 -28.09 4.36
C ASN A 375 2.96 -28.97 4.33
N LYS A 376 2.73 -29.69 5.41
CA LYS A 376 1.55 -30.55 5.58
C LYS A 376 0.27 -29.71 5.48
N GLY A 377 -0.58 -30.05 4.54
CA GLY A 377 -1.81 -29.35 4.23
C GLY A 377 -1.72 -28.51 2.94
N GLY A 378 -0.53 -28.44 2.34
CA GLY A 378 -0.31 -27.73 1.07
C GLY A 378 -0.40 -26.22 1.21
N GLN A 379 -0.47 -25.50 0.09
CA GLN A 379 -0.69 -24.07 0.08
C GLN A 379 -2.03 -23.73 0.71
N ASP A 380 -2.07 -22.73 1.60
CA ASP A 380 -3.24 -22.28 2.36
C ASP A 380 -3.85 -23.31 3.32
N GLY A 381 -3.11 -24.35 3.66
CA GLY A 381 -3.51 -25.34 4.65
C GLY A 381 -2.41 -25.64 5.67
N GLY A 382 -2.80 -26.08 6.86
CA GLY A 382 -1.88 -26.46 7.93
C GLY A 382 -1.21 -25.33 8.69
N ASP A 383 -1.33 -24.06 8.23
CA ASP A 383 -0.69 -22.91 8.87
C ASP A 383 -1.05 -22.79 10.37
N PRO A 384 -0.14 -22.26 11.19
CA PRO A 384 1.25 -21.91 10.94
C PRO A 384 2.24 -23.05 11.10
N SER A 385 1.75 -24.32 11.12
CA SER A 385 2.59 -25.49 11.31
C SER A 385 3.45 -25.77 10.08
N LEU A 386 4.76 -25.86 10.28
CA LEU A 386 5.76 -26.02 9.22
C LEU A 386 6.42 -27.41 9.28
N ASN A 387 5.60 -28.45 9.31
CA ASN A 387 6.03 -29.83 9.18
C ASN A 387 5.91 -30.28 7.72
N THR A 388 6.76 -31.23 7.32
CA THR A 388 6.65 -31.86 5.98
C THR A 388 5.36 -32.66 5.84
N ASP A 389 4.85 -32.75 4.62
CA ASP A 389 3.72 -33.62 4.31
C ASP A 389 4.20 -35.06 4.04
N PRO A 390 3.74 -36.06 4.82
CA PRO A 390 4.13 -37.45 4.61
C PRO A 390 3.73 -38.00 3.22
N GLY A 391 2.71 -37.40 2.59
CA GLY A 391 2.30 -37.73 1.22
C GLY A 391 3.31 -37.32 0.14
N LEU A 392 4.11 -36.27 0.45
CA LEU A 392 5.16 -35.79 -0.45
C LEU A 392 6.53 -36.40 -0.13
N GLY A 393 6.74 -36.92 1.08
CA GLY A 393 7.99 -37.51 1.54
C GLY A 393 8.38 -37.15 2.95
N THR A 394 9.57 -37.58 3.36
CA THR A 394 10.13 -37.29 4.69
C THR A 394 10.81 -35.95 4.75
N TRP A 395 11.19 -35.53 5.95
CA TRP A 395 12.04 -34.35 6.19
C TRP A 395 13.40 -34.48 5.50
N GLU A 396 13.97 -35.66 5.54
CA GLU A 396 15.25 -36.00 4.92
C GLU A 396 15.16 -35.97 3.40
N ASP A 397 14.03 -36.38 2.80
CA ASP A 397 13.80 -36.29 1.36
C ASP A 397 13.81 -34.81 0.91
N LEU A 398 13.12 -33.93 1.64
CA LEU A 398 13.09 -32.50 1.33
C LEU A 398 14.47 -31.84 1.54
N HIS A 399 15.12 -32.11 2.67
CA HIS A 399 16.47 -31.63 2.95
C HIS A 399 17.45 -32.06 1.86
N SER A 400 17.43 -33.34 1.46
CA SER A 400 18.30 -33.88 0.41
C SER A 400 18.02 -33.23 -0.95
N ALA A 401 16.76 -33.02 -1.30
CA ALA A 401 16.38 -32.36 -2.54
C ALA A 401 16.88 -30.91 -2.58
N ILE A 402 16.69 -30.15 -1.50
CA ILE A 402 17.20 -28.77 -1.36
C ILE A 402 18.74 -28.75 -1.55
N ALA A 403 19.47 -29.64 -0.88
CA ALA A 403 20.90 -29.71 -0.98
C ALA A 403 21.38 -30.01 -2.41
N GLN A 404 20.76 -30.98 -3.10
CA GLN A 404 21.07 -31.33 -4.49
C GLN A 404 20.84 -30.16 -5.46
N ILE A 405 19.76 -29.42 -5.30
CA ILE A 405 19.42 -28.28 -6.13
C ILE A 405 20.42 -27.14 -5.89
N GLN A 406 20.71 -26.84 -4.62
CA GLN A 406 21.65 -25.76 -4.26
C GLN A 406 23.09 -26.08 -4.69
N ALA A 407 23.48 -27.35 -4.75
CA ALA A 407 24.76 -27.77 -5.34
C ALA A 407 24.91 -27.43 -6.83
N LYS A 408 23.81 -27.09 -7.52
CA LYS A 408 23.78 -26.58 -8.91
C LYS A 408 23.65 -25.07 -9.01
N ASN A 409 23.93 -24.36 -7.91
CA ASN A 409 23.79 -22.89 -7.79
C ASN A 409 22.36 -22.37 -8.02
N VAL A 410 21.33 -23.18 -7.79
CA VAL A 410 19.93 -22.76 -7.75
C VAL A 410 19.51 -22.65 -6.28
N LYS A 411 19.14 -21.46 -5.84
CA LYS A 411 18.75 -21.19 -4.44
C LYS A 411 17.33 -21.67 -4.19
N MET A 412 17.12 -22.27 -3.03
CA MET A 412 15.80 -22.74 -2.61
C MET A 412 15.20 -21.77 -1.58
N ILE A 413 13.98 -21.31 -1.85
CA ILE A 413 13.23 -20.39 -1.01
C ILE A 413 11.96 -21.09 -0.58
N LEU A 414 11.76 -21.23 0.72
CA LEU A 414 10.55 -21.83 1.26
C LEU A 414 9.44 -20.76 1.37
N PHE A 415 8.21 -21.20 1.36
CA PHE A 415 7.03 -20.35 1.44
C PHE A 415 6.27 -20.60 2.75
N GLY A 416 5.62 -19.58 3.31
CA GLY A 416 4.71 -19.73 4.44
C GLY A 416 3.89 -18.49 4.75
N LYS A 417 2.83 -18.70 5.56
CA LYS A 417 1.84 -17.69 5.96
C LYS A 417 1.63 -17.67 7.47
N PRO A 418 2.55 -17.11 8.26
CA PRO A 418 2.47 -17.18 9.71
C PRO A 418 1.38 -16.30 10.36
N ILE A 419 0.72 -15.45 9.59
CA ILE A 419 -0.37 -14.58 10.09
C ILE A 419 -1.75 -15.24 10.08
N PHE A 420 -1.83 -16.50 9.64
CA PHE A 420 -3.06 -17.28 9.59
C PHE A 420 -2.93 -18.58 10.40
N ALA A 421 -4.07 -19.15 10.78
CA ALA A 421 -4.14 -20.52 11.29
C ALA A 421 -5.26 -21.29 10.61
N ASP A 422 -4.94 -22.51 10.14
CA ASP A 422 -5.91 -23.43 9.57
C ASP A 422 -6.83 -24.01 10.66
N MET A 423 -8.09 -23.60 10.65
CA MET A 423 -9.09 -23.95 11.65
C MET A 423 -9.47 -25.45 11.64
N SER A 424 -9.13 -26.19 10.59
CA SER A 424 -9.39 -27.63 10.50
C SER A 424 -8.42 -28.45 11.34
N THR A 425 -7.25 -27.91 11.69
CA THR A 425 -6.17 -28.62 12.38
C THR A 425 -6.46 -28.84 13.85
N ASP A 426 -5.91 -29.93 14.39
CA ASP A 426 -5.91 -30.19 15.83
C ASP A 426 -5.14 -29.13 16.62
N TYR A 427 -4.09 -28.57 16.02
CA TYR A 427 -3.28 -27.53 16.63
C TYR A 427 -4.10 -26.26 16.87
N TYR A 428 -4.86 -25.83 15.86
CA TYR A 428 -5.77 -24.70 16.06
C TYR A 428 -6.81 -24.98 17.14
N LYS A 429 -7.50 -26.14 17.06
CA LYS A 429 -8.60 -26.50 17.98
C LYS A 429 -8.16 -26.63 19.44
N LYS A 430 -6.90 -26.99 19.71
CA LYS A 430 -6.37 -27.19 21.06
C LYS A 430 -5.63 -25.98 21.61
N GLU A 431 -4.96 -25.22 20.75
CA GLU A 431 -4.01 -24.18 21.17
C GLU A 431 -4.21 -22.83 20.49
N LEU A 432 -4.20 -22.78 19.15
CA LEU A 432 -4.04 -21.51 18.43
C LEU A 432 -5.26 -20.59 18.51
N TYR A 433 -6.47 -21.15 18.70
CA TYR A 433 -7.70 -20.37 18.86
C TYR A 433 -7.62 -19.31 19.97
N LYS A 434 -6.69 -19.47 20.92
CA LYS A 434 -6.46 -18.52 22.02
C LYS A 434 -5.79 -17.23 21.57
N TYR A 435 -5.23 -17.22 20.38
CA TYR A 435 -4.42 -16.11 19.84
C TYR A 435 -5.01 -15.54 18.55
N GLU A 436 -6.26 -15.87 18.24
CA GLU A 436 -6.94 -15.31 17.07
C GLU A 436 -7.42 -13.88 17.33
N ALA A 437 -7.46 -13.07 16.26
CA ALA A 437 -8.03 -11.74 16.34
C ALA A 437 -9.56 -11.81 16.39
N VAL A 438 -10.16 -10.96 17.23
CA VAL A 438 -11.62 -10.85 17.41
C VAL A 438 -12.10 -9.43 17.19
N ASP A 439 -13.35 -9.30 16.76
CA ASP A 439 -14.03 -8.02 16.58
C ASP A 439 -14.48 -7.41 17.94
N PRO A 440 -15.05 -6.18 17.96
CA PRO A 440 -15.53 -5.55 19.19
C PRO A 440 -16.66 -6.30 19.91
N PHE A 441 -17.28 -7.29 19.23
CA PHE A 441 -18.38 -8.11 19.78
C PHE A 441 -17.91 -9.50 20.24
N GLY A 442 -16.59 -9.77 20.12
CA GLY A 442 -15.98 -11.04 20.50
C GLY A 442 -16.08 -12.14 19.43
N ASN A 443 -16.48 -11.79 18.19
CA ASN A 443 -16.49 -12.74 17.09
C ASN A 443 -15.12 -12.82 16.44
N LYS A 444 -14.67 -14.04 16.12
CA LYS A 444 -13.42 -14.25 15.39
C LYS A 444 -13.52 -13.79 13.94
N TYR A 445 -12.41 -13.36 13.40
CA TYR A 445 -12.28 -13.07 11.97
C TYR A 445 -11.85 -14.33 11.22
N GLU A 446 -12.51 -14.60 10.10
CA GLU A 446 -12.22 -15.75 9.25
C GLU A 446 -11.92 -15.32 7.81
N SER A 447 -10.96 -16.02 7.20
CA SER A 447 -10.64 -15.91 5.78
C SER A 447 -10.85 -17.26 5.09
N GLY A 448 -11.41 -17.26 3.89
CA GLY A 448 -11.32 -18.41 2.99
C GLY A 448 -9.89 -18.51 2.43
N GLY A 449 -9.39 -19.73 2.22
CA GLY A 449 -8.20 -19.93 1.41
C GLY A 449 -8.48 -19.68 -0.08
N TYR A 450 -7.47 -19.86 -0.93
CA TYR A 450 -7.69 -19.79 -2.37
C TYR A 450 -8.63 -20.88 -2.86
N ALA A 451 -9.36 -20.60 -3.93
CA ALA A 451 -10.13 -21.58 -4.70
C ALA A 451 -9.25 -22.13 -5.81
N TYR A 452 -8.98 -23.45 -5.81
CA TYR A 452 -8.03 -24.02 -6.77
C TYR A 452 -8.72 -24.64 -7.98
N THR A 453 -9.14 -25.89 -7.91
CA THR A 453 -9.47 -26.66 -9.10
C THR A 453 -10.89 -27.19 -9.15
N THR A 454 -11.49 -27.49 -8.01
CA THR A 454 -12.83 -28.09 -7.99
C THR A 454 -13.92 -27.03 -8.08
N PRO A 455 -15.05 -27.30 -8.74
CA PRO A 455 -16.17 -26.36 -8.82
C PRO A 455 -16.70 -25.93 -7.44
N THR A 456 -16.66 -26.83 -6.45
CA THR A 456 -17.11 -26.54 -5.08
C THR A 456 -16.16 -25.59 -4.32
N GLN A 457 -14.83 -25.71 -4.57
CA GLN A 457 -13.84 -24.76 -4.04
C GLN A 457 -13.99 -23.39 -4.72
N ILE A 458 -14.09 -23.37 -6.06
CA ILE A 458 -14.28 -22.12 -6.82
C ILE A 458 -15.57 -21.39 -6.41
N ALA A 459 -16.61 -22.13 -6.06
CA ALA A 459 -17.86 -21.59 -5.54
C ALA A 459 -17.81 -21.19 -4.06
N GLY A 460 -16.70 -21.46 -3.37
CA GLY A 460 -16.54 -21.18 -1.93
C GLY A 460 -17.33 -22.09 -1.01
N ILE A 461 -17.78 -23.27 -1.49
CA ILE A 461 -18.62 -24.19 -0.71
C ILE A 461 -17.79 -25.01 0.27
N ASN A 462 -16.62 -25.47 -0.13
CA ASN A 462 -15.75 -26.34 0.68
C ASN A 462 -14.33 -25.82 0.83
N GLN A 463 -14.14 -24.51 0.82
CA GLN A 463 -12.85 -23.90 1.14
C GLN A 463 -12.50 -24.11 2.61
N ARG A 464 -11.23 -24.41 2.88
CA ARG A 464 -10.71 -24.36 4.25
C ARG A 464 -10.80 -22.96 4.81
N ARG A 465 -11.15 -22.85 6.09
CA ARG A 465 -11.21 -21.57 6.79
C ARG A 465 -9.92 -21.33 7.56
N ARG A 466 -9.44 -20.12 7.50
CA ARG A 466 -8.27 -19.65 8.22
C ARG A 466 -8.70 -18.59 9.23
N ALA A 467 -8.27 -18.71 10.47
CA ALA A 467 -8.37 -17.64 11.46
C ALA A 467 -7.26 -16.63 11.21
N ILE A 468 -7.57 -15.35 11.41
CA ILE A 468 -6.57 -14.27 11.40
C ILE A 468 -5.93 -14.25 12.79
N MET A 469 -4.60 -14.40 12.84
CA MET A 469 -3.87 -14.48 14.09
C MET A 469 -3.41 -13.12 14.57
N ASP A 470 -3.42 -12.94 15.88
CA ASP A 470 -2.94 -11.72 16.50
C ASP A 470 -1.42 -11.70 16.62
N VAL A 471 -0.77 -11.13 15.64
CA VAL A 471 0.69 -10.96 15.64
C VAL A 471 1.20 -9.87 16.61
N CYS A 472 0.31 -9.08 17.23
CA CYS A 472 0.67 -8.19 18.34
C CYS A 472 0.94 -8.99 19.62
N SER A 473 0.35 -10.19 19.75
CA SER A 473 0.60 -11.08 20.88
C SER A 473 2.02 -11.66 20.84
N GLN A 474 2.83 -11.40 21.86
CA GLN A 474 4.17 -12.00 21.99
C GLN A 474 4.10 -13.53 22.02
N ALA A 475 3.10 -14.07 22.72
CA ALA A 475 2.91 -15.52 22.82
C ALA A 475 2.66 -16.17 21.46
N TYR A 476 1.88 -15.52 20.58
CA TYR A 476 1.69 -16.00 19.21
C TYR A 476 2.97 -15.87 18.37
N ARG A 477 3.65 -14.71 18.44
CA ARG A 477 4.92 -14.55 17.73
C ARG A 477 5.95 -15.61 18.10
N ASP A 478 6.00 -16.00 19.37
CA ASP A 478 6.90 -17.07 19.83
C ASP A 478 6.52 -18.43 19.24
N ILE A 479 5.23 -18.71 19.05
CA ILE A 479 4.75 -19.91 18.36
C ILE A 479 5.20 -19.88 16.89
N ALA A 480 4.90 -18.79 16.16
CA ALA A 480 5.27 -18.64 14.77
C ALA A 480 6.79 -18.73 14.57
N THR A 481 7.56 -18.14 15.48
CA THR A 481 9.04 -18.19 15.46
C THR A 481 9.55 -19.62 15.66
N ARG A 482 9.02 -20.39 16.59
CA ARG A 482 9.41 -21.80 16.76
C ARG A 482 9.09 -22.64 15.53
N GLU A 483 7.94 -22.40 14.89
CA GLU A 483 7.62 -23.08 13.63
C GLU A 483 8.62 -22.72 12.52
N PHE A 484 8.95 -21.43 12.39
CA PHE A 484 9.96 -20.97 11.43
C PHE A 484 11.36 -21.56 11.72
N GLU A 485 11.81 -21.56 12.98
CA GLU A 485 13.12 -22.09 13.39
C GLU A 485 13.35 -23.54 12.95
N LYS A 486 12.30 -24.37 12.98
CA LYS A 486 12.37 -25.76 12.48
C LYS A 486 12.83 -25.82 11.02
N THR A 487 12.34 -24.89 10.19
CA THR A 487 12.62 -24.89 8.74
C THR A 487 14.06 -24.54 8.39
N LEU A 488 14.79 -23.86 9.27
CA LEU A 488 16.19 -23.52 9.06
C LEU A 488 17.08 -24.77 8.89
N ALA A 489 16.71 -25.89 9.56
CA ALA A 489 17.39 -27.16 9.44
C ALA A 489 17.25 -27.82 8.04
N LEU A 490 16.31 -27.38 7.21
CA LEU A 490 16.18 -27.83 5.81
C LEU A 490 17.30 -27.27 4.92
N GLY A 491 18.05 -26.25 5.36
CA GLY A 491 19.15 -25.68 4.63
C GLY A 491 18.77 -24.82 3.44
N ALA A 492 17.52 -24.34 3.36
CA ALA A 492 17.07 -23.41 2.33
C ALA A 492 17.81 -22.06 2.43
N SER A 493 17.91 -21.34 1.30
CA SER A 493 18.59 -20.04 1.23
C SER A 493 17.70 -18.85 1.62
N GLY A 494 16.40 -19.07 1.79
CA GLY A 494 15.48 -17.99 2.14
C GLY A 494 14.06 -18.44 2.37
N TRP A 495 13.23 -17.45 2.64
CA TRP A 495 11.81 -17.58 2.94
C TRP A 495 11.01 -16.50 2.22
N LEU A 496 9.90 -16.87 1.59
CA LEU A 496 8.89 -15.91 1.13
C LEU A 496 7.70 -15.95 2.07
N PHE A 497 7.40 -14.79 2.60
CA PHE A 497 6.25 -14.51 3.43
C PHE A 497 5.10 -14.06 2.52
N ASP A 498 4.07 -14.87 2.41
CA ASP A 498 2.91 -14.58 1.58
C ASP A 498 1.87 -13.76 2.36
N GLU A 499 1.15 -12.89 1.66
CA GLU A 499 0.14 -11.98 2.24
C GLU A 499 0.67 -11.13 3.41
N VAL A 500 1.95 -10.78 3.38
CA VAL A 500 2.71 -10.17 4.50
C VAL A 500 2.10 -8.88 5.07
N MET A 501 1.26 -8.17 4.32
CA MET A 501 0.62 -6.92 4.74
C MET A 501 -0.90 -6.96 4.71
N GLN A 502 -1.48 -8.12 4.55
CA GLN A 502 -2.91 -8.11 4.22
C GLN A 502 -3.80 -8.33 5.44
N HIS A 503 -3.36 -9.11 6.44
CA HIS A 503 -4.19 -9.52 7.59
C HIS A 503 -5.66 -9.75 7.20
N ASN A 504 -5.90 -10.09 5.94
CA ASN A 504 -7.22 -10.21 5.30
C ASN A 504 -8.12 -8.96 5.51
N GLY A 505 -7.53 -7.77 5.59
CA GLY A 505 -8.24 -6.51 5.84
C GLY A 505 -8.64 -6.29 7.32
N VAL A 506 -8.22 -7.15 8.22
CA VAL A 506 -8.45 -6.97 9.66
C VAL A 506 -7.41 -6.01 10.22
N LEU A 507 -7.88 -4.88 10.75
CA LEU A 507 -7.02 -3.79 11.22
C LEU A 507 -6.72 -3.89 12.72
N TYR A 508 -7.70 -4.23 13.52
CA TYR A 508 -7.61 -4.23 14.99
C TYR A 508 -8.10 -5.55 15.60
N ASN A 509 -7.42 -5.96 16.67
CA ASN A 509 -7.87 -7.03 17.55
C ASN A 509 -8.41 -6.46 18.86
N PHE A 510 -9.63 -6.84 19.23
CA PHE A 510 -10.32 -6.40 20.45
C PHE A 510 -10.26 -7.42 21.60
N SER A 511 -9.47 -8.48 21.49
CA SER A 511 -9.30 -9.44 22.55
C SER A 511 -8.58 -8.82 23.76
N PRO A 512 -9.15 -8.89 24.98
CA PRO A 512 -8.54 -8.30 26.18
C PRO A 512 -7.37 -9.12 26.76
N ASN A 513 -7.09 -10.32 26.24
CA ASN A 513 -6.23 -11.30 26.90
C ASN A 513 -4.90 -11.58 26.18
N HIS A 514 -4.46 -10.72 25.29
CA HIS A 514 -3.29 -10.95 24.43
C HIS A 514 -1.98 -10.29 24.92
N GLY A 515 -2.00 -9.73 26.15
CA GLY A 515 -0.79 -9.19 26.80
C GLY A 515 -0.49 -7.73 26.47
N TYR A 516 -1.46 -7.02 25.92
CA TYR A 516 -1.44 -5.58 25.68
C TYR A 516 -2.84 -4.97 25.91
N ASP A 517 -2.94 -3.65 25.98
CA ASP A 517 -4.22 -2.96 26.13
C ASP A 517 -4.98 -2.96 24.80
N ALA A 518 -6.16 -3.61 24.80
CA ALA A 518 -6.99 -3.69 23.60
C ALA A 518 -7.70 -2.35 23.28
N PRO A 519 -7.97 -2.03 22.01
CA PRO A 519 -7.65 -2.85 20.84
C PRO A 519 -6.21 -2.66 20.36
N GLY A 520 -5.61 -3.74 19.85
CA GLY A 520 -4.29 -3.71 19.24
C GLY A 520 -4.36 -3.56 17.72
N TYR A 521 -3.58 -2.65 17.16
CA TYR A 521 -3.42 -2.49 15.72
C TYR A 521 -2.54 -3.60 15.16
N LEU A 522 -3.10 -4.54 14.38
CA LEU A 522 -2.41 -5.78 13.97
C LEU A 522 -1.09 -5.54 13.27
N PHE A 523 -1.00 -4.49 12.44
CA PHE A 523 0.24 -4.16 11.71
C PHE A 523 1.43 -3.81 12.62
N ASN A 524 1.17 -3.47 13.89
CA ASN A 524 2.24 -3.27 14.88
C ASN A 524 3.00 -4.56 15.22
N GLY A 525 2.42 -5.72 14.96
CA GLY A 525 3.04 -7.01 15.19
C GLY A 525 3.99 -7.47 14.08
N ASP A 526 3.88 -6.91 12.87
CA ASP A 526 4.62 -7.39 11.69
C ASP A 526 6.14 -7.17 11.82
N ILE A 527 6.56 -5.97 12.20
CA ILE A 527 7.99 -5.68 12.42
C ILE A 527 8.59 -6.52 13.56
N PRO A 528 7.97 -6.63 14.76
CA PRO A 528 8.44 -7.54 15.79
C PRO A 528 8.56 -9.00 15.33
N LEU A 529 7.58 -9.50 14.57
CA LEU A 529 7.58 -10.88 14.07
C LEU A 529 8.77 -11.13 13.14
N VAL A 530 8.95 -10.29 12.10
CA VAL A 530 10.06 -10.48 11.16
C VAL A 530 11.42 -10.28 11.80
N LYS A 531 11.54 -9.41 12.82
CA LYS A 531 12.76 -9.27 13.63
C LYS A 531 13.10 -10.55 14.40
N GLN A 532 12.09 -11.24 14.98
CA GLN A 532 12.30 -12.54 15.62
C GLN A 532 12.76 -13.58 14.60
N PHE A 533 12.16 -13.65 13.43
CA PHE A 533 12.58 -14.55 12.33
C PHE A 533 14.00 -14.22 11.86
N ARG A 534 14.33 -12.93 11.68
CA ARG A 534 15.68 -12.53 11.29
C ARG A 534 16.71 -12.95 12.33
N ALA A 535 16.45 -12.72 13.63
CA ALA A 535 17.33 -13.11 14.71
C ALA A 535 17.54 -14.64 14.81
N ALA A 536 16.54 -15.42 14.44
CA ALA A 536 16.65 -16.88 14.37
C ALA A 536 17.51 -17.30 13.16
N ALA A 537 17.24 -16.74 11.99
CA ALA A 537 17.98 -17.04 10.76
C ALA A 537 19.46 -16.65 10.85
N ASP A 538 19.80 -15.51 11.44
CA ASP A 538 21.17 -15.01 11.57
C ASP A 538 22.08 -15.92 12.37
N LYS A 539 21.53 -16.73 13.27
CA LYS A 539 22.29 -17.76 14.03
C LYS A 539 22.78 -18.90 13.14
N VAL A 540 22.10 -19.14 12.01
CA VAL A 540 22.37 -20.24 11.10
C VAL A 540 23.00 -19.76 9.80
N ASN A 541 22.47 -18.69 9.23
CA ASN A 541 22.91 -18.14 7.95
C ASN A 541 22.57 -16.63 7.87
N GLN A 542 23.61 -15.79 7.93
CA GLN A 542 23.45 -14.33 7.81
C GLN A 542 22.99 -13.89 6.41
N ASP A 543 23.25 -14.72 5.40
CA ASP A 543 22.81 -14.51 4.01
C ASP A 543 21.44 -15.11 3.71
N PHE A 544 20.66 -15.45 4.75
CA PHE A 544 19.30 -15.94 4.58
C PHE A 544 18.37 -14.83 4.06
N LEU A 545 17.76 -15.05 2.90
CA LEU A 545 16.88 -14.08 2.26
C LEU A 545 15.47 -14.11 2.88
N PHE A 546 14.96 -12.93 3.27
CA PHE A 546 13.53 -12.73 3.48
C PHE A 546 12.94 -12.01 2.29
N SER A 547 11.91 -12.58 1.70
CA SER A 547 11.08 -11.97 0.66
C SER A 547 9.62 -11.95 1.08
N GLY A 548 8.83 -11.05 0.50
CA GLY A 548 7.41 -10.91 0.83
C GLY A 548 6.54 -10.69 -0.40
N GLU A 549 5.29 -11.14 -0.36
CA GLU A 549 4.30 -10.78 -1.35
C GLU A 549 3.79 -9.37 -1.08
N GLY A 550 4.12 -8.43 -1.97
CA GLY A 550 3.67 -7.04 -1.93
C GLY A 550 3.99 -6.30 -0.63
N PRO A 551 5.21 -6.41 -0.04
CA PRO A 551 5.51 -5.70 1.19
C PRO A 551 5.39 -4.20 0.97
N GLY A 552 4.79 -3.49 1.93
CA GLY A 552 4.78 -2.04 1.94
C GLY A 552 6.18 -1.47 2.14
N ASP A 553 6.36 -0.20 1.78
CA ASP A 553 7.67 0.42 1.84
C ASP A 553 8.30 0.37 3.24
N TRP A 554 7.51 0.51 4.30
CA TRP A 554 7.97 0.45 5.69
C TRP A 554 8.43 -0.95 6.14
N LEU A 555 8.06 -2.02 5.41
CA LEU A 555 8.55 -3.40 5.62
C LEU A 555 9.78 -3.74 4.77
N MET A 556 10.11 -2.96 3.75
CA MET A 556 11.27 -3.21 2.89
C MET A 556 12.63 -3.26 3.61
N PRO A 557 12.83 -2.63 4.79
CA PRO A 557 14.04 -2.87 5.59
C PRO A 557 14.21 -4.31 6.07
N PHE A 558 13.13 -5.10 6.06
CA PHE A 558 13.10 -6.48 6.57
C PHE A 558 12.89 -7.50 5.45
N TYR A 559 11.99 -7.22 4.50
CA TYR A 559 11.72 -8.03 3.32
C TYR A 559 12.49 -7.47 2.13
N VAL A 560 13.75 -7.91 2.00
CA VAL A 560 14.70 -7.32 1.05
C VAL A 560 14.31 -7.55 -0.41
N LEU A 561 13.46 -8.54 -0.70
CA LEU A 561 12.92 -8.82 -2.03
C LEU A 561 11.39 -8.79 -1.99
N GLY A 562 10.79 -8.01 -2.86
CA GLY A 562 9.33 -7.94 -2.99
C GLY A 562 8.82 -8.61 -4.26
N TYR A 563 7.75 -9.40 -4.13
CA TYR A 563 7.04 -10.01 -5.25
C TYR A 563 5.79 -9.21 -5.60
N TYR A 564 5.64 -8.86 -6.88
CA TYR A 564 4.56 -8.01 -7.38
C TYR A 564 3.97 -8.54 -8.68
N ARG A 565 2.81 -8.00 -9.05
CA ARG A 565 2.23 -8.11 -10.37
C ARG A 565 2.30 -6.76 -11.07
N ILE A 566 2.80 -6.72 -12.29
CA ILE A 566 2.99 -5.48 -13.05
C ILE A 566 2.19 -5.51 -14.35
N GLY A 567 1.80 -4.33 -14.82
CA GLY A 567 1.11 -4.16 -16.09
C GLY A 567 1.61 -2.90 -16.82
N ALA A 568 1.29 -2.79 -18.10
CA ALA A 568 1.73 -1.68 -18.94
C ALA A 568 1.25 -0.29 -18.44
N GLY A 569 0.11 -0.25 -17.73
CA GLY A 569 -0.42 0.99 -17.12
C GLY A 569 0.10 1.29 -15.72
N THR A 570 0.94 0.42 -15.14
CA THR A 570 1.42 0.57 -13.77
C THR A 570 2.41 1.74 -13.67
N ARG A 571 2.21 2.62 -12.70
CA ARG A 571 3.20 3.61 -12.25
C ARG A 571 4.01 2.99 -11.12
N HIS A 572 5.30 2.74 -11.35
CA HIS A 572 6.14 1.95 -10.45
C HIS A 572 6.73 2.80 -9.32
N ALA A 573 5.88 3.29 -8.43
CA ALA A 573 6.26 4.21 -7.35
C ALA A 573 7.32 3.61 -6.42
N LEU A 574 7.18 2.36 -5.99
CA LEU A 574 8.18 1.73 -5.12
C LEU A 574 9.55 1.62 -5.82
N ARG A 575 9.57 1.29 -7.12
CA ARG A 575 10.82 1.29 -7.92
C ARG A 575 11.44 2.68 -7.99
N TYR A 576 10.62 3.74 -8.06
CA TYR A 576 11.10 5.13 -8.04
C TYR A 576 11.58 5.57 -6.65
N ILE A 577 10.88 5.16 -5.59
CA ILE A 577 11.26 5.44 -4.19
C ILE A 577 12.58 4.73 -3.85
N ASP A 578 12.72 3.45 -4.21
CA ASP A 578 13.93 2.66 -4.01
C ASP A 578 14.45 2.08 -5.34
N PRO A 579 15.28 2.86 -6.06
CA PRO A 579 15.78 2.45 -7.38
C PRO A 579 16.59 1.15 -7.37
N GLN A 580 17.11 0.73 -6.23
CA GLN A 580 17.97 -0.44 -6.09
C GLN A 580 17.30 -1.65 -5.44
N ALA A 581 16.06 -1.53 -4.97
CA ALA A 581 15.34 -2.64 -4.34
C ALA A 581 15.26 -3.86 -5.27
N PRO A 582 15.56 -5.09 -4.82
CA PRO A 582 15.25 -6.30 -5.56
C PRO A 582 13.73 -6.49 -5.61
N LEU A 583 13.15 -6.33 -6.79
CA LEU A 583 11.71 -6.51 -7.02
C LEU A 583 11.51 -7.59 -8.08
N MET A 584 10.54 -8.46 -7.88
CA MET A 584 10.21 -9.60 -8.73
C MET A 584 8.79 -9.43 -9.29
N ALA A 585 8.59 -9.82 -10.54
CA ALA A 585 7.29 -9.75 -11.18
C ALA A 585 6.90 -11.08 -11.84
N ALA A 586 5.62 -11.44 -11.68
CA ALA A 586 5.03 -12.63 -12.25
C ALA A 586 5.05 -12.61 -13.80
N VAL A 587 5.46 -13.72 -14.42
CA VAL A 587 5.42 -13.97 -15.87
C VAL A 587 4.74 -15.31 -16.11
N ARG A 588 3.54 -15.30 -16.72
CA ARG A 588 2.61 -16.42 -16.71
C ARG A 588 2.16 -16.94 -18.08
N GLY A 589 2.46 -16.21 -19.14
CA GLY A 589 1.96 -16.52 -20.48
C GLY A 589 2.80 -17.58 -21.22
N PHE A 590 2.19 -18.30 -22.17
CA PHE A 590 2.87 -19.23 -23.07
C PHE A 590 3.88 -18.54 -23.99
N ASP A 591 3.62 -17.28 -24.34
CA ASP A 591 4.53 -16.35 -25.03
C ASP A 591 4.42 -14.98 -24.35
N ALA A 592 5.04 -14.87 -23.18
CA ALA A 592 4.93 -13.71 -22.29
C ALA A 592 5.95 -12.62 -22.61
N ARG A 593 6.23 -12.33 -23.88
CA ARG A 593 7.19 -11.28 -24.27
C ARG A 593 6.84 -9.92 -23.69
N ASP A 594 5.56 -9.56 -23.64
CA ASP A 594 5.11 -8.26 -23.14
C ASP A 594 5.43 -8.12 -21.66
N GLU A 595 5.13 -9.16 -20.85
CA GLU A 595 5.46 -9.19 -19.43
C GLU A 595 6.98 -9.12 -19.20
N ILE A 596 7.77 -9.88 -19.98
CA ILE A 596 9.24 -9.88 -19.89
C ILE A 596 9.81 -8.52 -20.31
N ASN A 597 9.29 -7.87 -21.36
CA ASN A 597 9.69 -6.52 -21.73
C ASN A 597 9.44 -5.50 -20.64
N LEU A 598 8.31 -5.61 -19.91
CA LEU A 598 8.04 -4.77 -18.76
C LEU A 598 9.02 -5.05 -17.61
N THR A 599 9.41 -6.32 -17.37
CA THR A 599 10.46 -6.61 -16.39
C THR A 599 11.80 -5.96 -16.76
N LEU A 600 12.13 -5.91 -18.06
CA LEU A 600 13.33 -5.19 -18.54
C LEU A 600 13.22 -3.70 -18.31
N ALA A 601 12.10 -3.08 -18.71
CA ALA A 601 11.87 -1.65 -18.59
C ALA A 601 11.90 -1.17 -17.12
N TYR A 602 11.39 -1.97 -16.20
CA TYR A 602 11.26 -1.57 -14.79
C TYR A 602 12.26 -2.28 -13.87
N ARG A 603 13.20 -3.02 -14.41
CA ARG A 603 14.23 -3.74 -13.65
C ARG A 603 13.64 -4.67 -12.59
N TYR A 604 12.71 -5.53 -13.00
CA TYR A 604 12.19 -6.60 -12.15
C TYR A 604 12.89 -7.93 -12.45
N ILE A 605 13.05 -8.76 -11.43
CA ILE A 605 13.41 -10.18 -11.57
C ILE A 605 12.24 -10.87 -12.26
N ILE A 606 12.51 -11.72 -13.23
CA ILE A 606 11.49 -12.51 -13.92
C ILE A 606 11.07 -13.65 -12.99
N SER A 607 9.81 -13.67 -12.54
CA SER A 607 9.23 -14.82 -11.84
C SER A 607 8.47 -15.67 -12.84
N TYR A 608 9.06 -16.78 -13.27
CA TYR A 608 8.36 -17.75 -14.13
C TYR A 608 7.32 -18.52 -13.34
N GLU A 609 6.09 -18.54 -13.83
CA GLU A 609 4.94 -19.17 -13.18
C GLU A 609 4.13 -20.06 -14.15
N PRO A 610 4.76 -21.05 -14.81
CA PRO A 610 4.07 -21.87 -15.78
C PRO A 610 2.92 -22.63 -15.12
N TYR A 611 1.77 -22.67 -15.80
CA TYR A 611 0.52 -23.29 -15.32
C TYR A 611 0.12 -22.82 -13.90
N ASN A 612 0.31 -21.55 -13.58
CA ASN A 612 0.05 -20.99 -12.26
C ASN A 612 0.78 -21.76 -11.15
N PHE A 613 2.12 -21.77 -11.26
CA PHE A 613 3.12 -22.40 -10.36
C PHE A 613 3.26 -23.92 -10.47
N LYS A 614 2.53 -24.64 -11.33
CA LYS A 614 2.48 -26.10 -11.35
C LYS A 614 3.32 -26.74 -12.45
N GLY A 615 3.97 -25.93 -13.29
CA GLY A 615 4.72 -26.41 -14.45
C GLY A 615 6.23 -26.36 -14.31
N HIS A 616 6.89 -27.01 -15.24
CA HIS A 616 8.34 -26.89 -15.45
C HIS A 616 8.69 -25.57 -16.12
N VAL A 617 9.87 -25.03 -15.85
CA VAL A 617 10.32 -23.79 -16.52
C VAL A 617 10.37 -23.95 -18.06
N THR A 618 10.55 -25.15 -18.52
CA THR A 618 10.61 -25.54 -19.96
C THR A 618 9.24 -25.71 -20.62
N ASP A 619 8.13 -25.74 -19.85
CA ASP A 619 6.78 -25.91 -20.40
C ASP A 619 6.34 -24.74 -21.28
N PHE A 620 6.91 -23.57 -21.06
CA PHE A 620 6.65 -22.38 -21.87
C PHE A 620 7.89 -21.93 -22.63
N PRO A 621 8.28 -22.69 -23.68
CA PRO A 621 9.57 -22.54 -24.34
C PRO A 621 9.77 -21.19 -25.03
N LEU A 622 8.70 -20.53 -25.52
CA LEU A 622 8.81 -19.20 -26.12
C LEU A 622 9.11 -18.14 -25.06
N THR A 623 8.42 -18.22 -23.94
CA THR A 623 8.64 -17.34 -22.78
C THR A 623 10.06 -17.51 -22.23
N LEU A 624 10.48 -18.75 -22.01
CA LEU A 624 11.82 -19.05 -21.49
C LEU A 624 12.92 -18.57 -22.45
N ALA A 625 12.78 -18.86 -23.74
CA ALA A 625 13.77 -18.47 -24.74
C ALA A 625 13.92 -16.94 -24.83
N TYR A 626 12.82 -16.19 -24.71
CA TYR A 626 12.88 -14.74 -24.72
C TYR A 626 13.44 -14.18 -23.42
N GLY A 627 13.06 -14.73 -22.28
CA GLY A 627 13.61 -14.35 -20.97
C GLY A 627 15.12 -14.54 -20.88
N LYS A 628 15.64 -15.65 -21.42
CA LYS A 628 17.10 -15.90 -21.53
C LYS A 628 17.82 -14.81 -22.34
N LYS A 629 17.22 -14.30 -23.42
CA LYS A 629 17.79 -13.19 -24.20
C LYS A 629 17.84 -11.89 -23.38
N VAL A 630 16.76 -11.60 -22.64
CA VAL A 630 16.71 -10.42 -21.77
C VAL A 630 17.73 -10.55 -20.64
N ASP A 631 17.87 -11.71 -20.01
CA ASP A 631 18.87 -11.92 -18.96
C ASP A 631 20.31 -11.77 -19.50
N ALA A 632 20.58 -12.29 -20.67
CA ALA A 632 21.89 -12.13 -21.33
C ALA A 632 22.16 -10.64 -21.65
N LEU A 633 21.15 -9.89 -22.11
CA LEU A 633 21.25 -8.46 -22.37
C LEU A 633 21.55 -7.69 -21.08
N ARG A 634 20.83 -7.96 -19.98
CA ARG A 634 21.04 -7.36 -18.67
C ARG A 634 22.44 -7.61 -18.14
N LYS A 635 22.95 -8.84 -18.24
CA LYS A 635 24.29 -9.21 -17.81
C LYS A 635 25.37 -8.49 -18.63
N ARG A 636 25.20 -8.41 -19.96
CA ARG A 636 26.13 -7.72 -20.85
C ARG A 636 26.21 -6.22 -20.61
N TYR A 637 25.06 -5.61 -20.34
CA TYR A 637 24.94 -4.16 -20.11
C TYR A 637 24.56 -3.85 -18.66
N LYS A 638 25.12 -4.64 -17.70
CA LYS A 638 24.79 -4.57 -16.28
C LYS A 638 24.85 -3.17 -15.71
N GLN A 639 25.88 -2.40 -16.09
CA GLN A 639 26.09 -1.01 -15.62
C GLN A 639 24.90 -0.08 -15.95
N TYR A 640 24.14 -0.36 -17.02
CA TYR A 640 22.99 0.43 -17.45
C TYR A 640 21.64 -0.18 -17.05
N LEU A 641 21.54 -1.51 -17.01
CA LEU A 641 20.26 -2.20 -16.90
C LEU A 641 20.02 -2.86 -15.54
N TRP A 642 21.08 -2.97 -14.70
CA TRP A 642 20.97 -3.62 -13.41
C TRP A 642 21.56 -2.80 -12.26
N ASP A 643 22.73 -2.22 -12.43
CA ASP A 643 23.42 -1.44 -11.39
C ASP A 643 23.09 0.06 -11.43
N ALA A 644 22.38 0.51 -12.50
CA ALA A 644 21.99 1.91 -12.69
C ALA A 644 20.82 2.33 -11.80
N GLU A 645 20.68 3.61 -11.56
CA GLU A 645 19.55 4.21 -10.88
C GLU A 645 18.34 4.30 -11.84
N PHE A 646 17.21 3.79 -11.43
CA PHE A 646 15.94 3.93 -12.15
C PHE A 646 15.36 5.33 -11.91
N ARG A 647 14.96 6.01 -12.99
CA ARG A 647 14.43 7.38 -12.98
C ARG A 647 13.01 7.48 -13.55
N ASP A 648 12.33 6.37 -13.75
CA ASP A 648 11.07 6.31 -14.49
C ASP A 648 11.21 7.00 -15.87
N THR A 649 10.40 8.00 -16.16
CA THR A 649 10.49 8.74 -17.44
C THR A 649 11.39 9.99 -17.38
N LEU A 650 11.98 10.29 -16.22
CA LEU A 650 12.73 11.53 -16.04
C LEU A 650 14.11 11.49 -16.70
N GLY A 651 14.40 12.50 -17.52
CA GLY A 651 15.71 12.71 -18.13
C GLY A 651 15.84 12.27 -19.59
N ALA A 652 14.71 11.89 -20.22
CA ALA A 652 14.60 11.69 -21.67
C ALA A 652 13.23 12.14 -22.17
N ALA A 653 13.15 12.49 -23.47
CA ALA A 653 11.88 12.63 -24.17
C ALA A 653 11.77 11.54 -25.23
N VAL A 654 10.62 10.90 -25.34
CA VAL A 654 10.35 9.85 -26.32
C VAL A 654 9.09 10.19 -27.10
N ALA A 655 9.21 10.21 -28.42
CA ALA A 655 8.08 10.32 -29.33
C ALA A 655 7.99 9.05 -30.19
N ALA A 656 6.82 8.44 -30.28
CA ALA A 656 6.61 7.23 -31.06
C ALA A 656 5.25 7.25 -31.77
N ASP A 657 5.16 6.52 -32.91
CA ASP A 657 3.95 6.42 -33.74
C ASP A 657 2.98 5.29 -33.32
N GLY A 658 3.20 4.71 -32.12
CA GLY A 658 2.36 3.66 -31.55
C GLY A 658 2.43 3.57 -30.06
N SER A 659 1.66 2.63 -29.50
CA SER A 659 1.57 2.39 -28.04
C SER A 659 2.91 1.89 -27.51
N HIS A 660 3.44 2.58 -26.52
CA HIS A 660 4.76 2.28 -25.96
C HIS A 660 4.86 2.60 -24.46
N ARG A 661 5.93 2.10 -23.84
CA ARG A 661 6.42 2.48 -22.52
C ARG A 661 7.92 2.66 -22.58
N TYR A 662 8.44 3.56 -21.75
CA TYR A 662 9.88 3.70 -21.62
C TYR A 662 10.27 3.99 -20.16
N SER A 663 11.52 3.68 -19.86
CA SER A 663 12.15 4.03 -18.59
C SER A 663 13.58 4.50 -18.82
N VAL A 664 14.00 5.43 -17.98
CA VAL A 664 15.34 6.00 -17.97
C VAL A 664 16.13 5.41 -16.82
N PHE A 665 17.36 5.04 -17.10
CA PHE A 665 18.34 4.56 -16.12
C PHE A 665 19.58 5.45 -16.17
N VAL A 666 20.15 5.75 -15.01
CA VAL A 666 21.39 6.55 -14.89
C VAL A 666 22.47 5.69 -14.25
N ALA A 667 23.49 5.37 -15.04
CA ALA A 667 24.66 4.64 -14.56
C ALA A 667 25.50 5.46 -13.56
N LYS A 668 26.32 4.82 -12.74
CA LYS A 668 27.20 5.50 -11.75
C LYS A 668 28.07 6.61 -12.32
N GLY A 669 28.42 6.51 -13.61
CA GLY A 669 29.18 7.55 -14.33
C GLY A 669 28.33 8.70 -14.91
N GLY A 670 27.02 8.76 -14.62
CA GLY A 670 26.09 9.78 -15.10
C GLY A 670 25.57 9.53 -16.51
N LYS A 671 26.07 8.50 -17.24
CA LYS A 671 25.53 8.11 -18.56
C LYS A 671 24.15 7.50 -18.40
N ARG A 672 23.30 7.78 -19.39
CA ARG A 672 21.90 7.33 -19.38
C ARG A 672 21.65 6.19 -20.36
N ALA A 673 20.65 5.40 -20.02
CA ALA A 673 20.03 4.45 -20.94
C ALA A 673 18.50 4.61 -20.90
N VAL A 674 17.87 4.47 -22.05
CA VAL A 674 16.42 4.42 -22.19
C VAL A 674 16.05 3.03 -22.63
N VAL A 675 15.24 2.34 -21.84
CA VAL A 675 14.58 1.10 -22.22
C VAL A 675 13.21 1.46 -22.78
N LEU A 676 13.00 1.18 -24.06
CA LEU A 676 11.76 1.48 -24.77
C LEU A 676 11.07 0.19 -25.21
N VAL A 677 9.82 0.02 -24.85
CA VAL A 677 8.99 -1.17 -25.12
C VAL A 677 7.88 -0.81 -26.10
N ASN A 678 7.76 -1.59 -27.17
CA ASN A 678 6.62 -1.54 -28.07
C ASN A 678 5.50 -2.44 -27.51
N LEU A 679 4.34 -1.85 -27.20
CA LEU A 679 3.14 -2.53 -26.70
C LEU A 679 2.19 -3.01 -27.80
N GLU A 680 2.44 -2.65 -29.04
CA GLU A 680 1.64 -3.10 -30.18
C GLU A 680 1.81 -4.60 -30.41
N GLN A 681 0.71 -5.31 -30.61
CA GLN A 681 0.71 -6.77 -30.75
C GLN A 681 1.18 -7.25 -32.13
N SER A 682 1.02 -6.44 -33.16
CA SER A 682 1.30 -6.83 -34.56
C SER A 682 2.04 -5.79 -35.39
N LYS A 683 2.22 -4.58 -34.85
CA LYS A 683 2.81 -3.44 -35.59
C LYS A 683 4.16 -3.05 -34.99
N ALA A 684 5.16 -2.87 -35.84
CA ALA A 684 6.40 -2.20 -35.48
C ALA A 684 6.11 -0.70 -35.24
N ILE A 685 6.79 -0.09 -34.30
CA ILE A 685 6.75 1.35 -34.06
C ILE A 685 8.07 2.00 -34.46
N SER A 686 7.98 3.23 -34.99
CA SER A 686 9.11 4.12 -35.15
C SER A 686 9.12 5.09 -33.95
N ALA A 687 10.25 5.17 -33.26
CA ALA A 687 10.38 6.05 -32.10
C ALA A 687 11.65 6.89 -32.20
N HIS A 688 11.57 8.10 -31.69
CA HIS A 688 12.70 8.99 -31.50
C HIS A 688 12.91 9.24 -30.01
N VAL A 689 14.13 8.98 -29.55
CA VAL A 689 14.57 9.18 -28.17
C VAL A 689 15.52 10.37 -28.13
N ASP A 690 15.13 11.41 -27.42
CA ASP A 690 15.96 12.59 -27.17
C ASP A 690 16.54 12.50 -25.74
N LEU A 691 17.87 12.46 -25.67
CA LEU A 691 18.65 12.49 -24.43
C LEU A 691 19.43 13.81 -24.39
N PRO A 692 19.20 14.70 -23.43
CA PRO A 692 19.92 15.97 -23.35
C PRO A 692 21.45 15.76 -23.26
N ASN A 693 22.22 16.56 -24.00
CA ASN A 693 23.69 16.60 -23.93
C ASN A 693 24.43 15.31 -24.32
N HIS A 694 23.86 14.44 -25.14
CA HIS A 694 24.53 13.23 -25.63
C HIS A 694 25.51 13.54 -26.77
N SER A 695 26.64 12.82 -26.84
CA SER A 695 27.62 12.92 -27.96
C SER A 695 27.36 11.85 -29.02
N SER A 696 26.96 10.66 -28.63
CA SER A 696 26.63 9.52 -29.51
C SER A 696 25.73 8.55 -28.77
N LEU A 697 24.88 7.87 -29.53
CA LEU A 697 23.95 6.85 -28.97
C LEU A 697 24.19 5.49 -29.61
N THR A 698 24.00 4.46 -28.79
CA THR A 698 24.07 3.05 -29.21
C THR A 698 22.73 2.38 -28.89
N VAL A 699 22.19 1.61 -29.84
CA VAL A 699 20.99 0.80 -29.64
C VAL A 699 21.32 -0.69 -29.64
N VAL A 700 20.67 -1.41 -28.70
CA VAL A 700 20.66 -2.88 -28.59
C VAL A 700 19.24 -3.37 -28.35
N THR A 701 18.99 -4.66 -28.64
CA THR A 701 17.69 -5.30 -28.40
C THR A 701 17.90 -6.69 -27.77
N PRO A 702 16.87 -7.34 -27.22
CA PRO A 702 16.98 -8.73 -26.75
C PRO A 702 17.44 -9.72 -27.84
N GLU A 703 17.15 -9.43 -29.11
CA GLU A 703 17.58 -10.25 -30.24
C GLU A 703 18.97 -9.88 -30.78
N GLN A 704 19.43 -8.65 -30.54
CA GLN A 704 20.69 -8.10 -31.09
C GLN A 704 21.44 -7.38 -29.96
N HIS A 705 22.38 -8.10 -29.35
CA HIS A 705 23.18 -7.56 -28.25
C HIS A 705 24.40 -6.73 -28.71
N ASP A 706 24.79 -6.81 -29.97
CA ASP A 706 25.87 -5.97 -30.48
C ASP A 706 25.33 -4.58 -30.80
N GLY A 707 25.94 -3.58 -30.16
CA GLY A 707 25.50 -2.20 -30.26
C GLY A 707 25.63 -1.62 -31.66
N LYS A 708 24.61 -0.94 -32.12
CA LYS A 708 24.61 -0.17 -33.38
C LYS A 708 24.49 1.30 -33.04
N SER A 709 25.26 2.13 -33.74
CA SER A 709 25.14 3.59 -33.62
C SER A 709 23.76 4.03 -34.11
N THR A 710 23.16 5.00 -33.41
CA THR A 710 21.89 5.61 -33.76
C THR A 710 21.92 7.12 -33.49
N ASN A 711 21.10 7.88 -34.22
CA ASN A 711 20.82 9.28 -33.93
C ASN A 711 19.63 9.48 -32.98
N GLY A 712 19.21 8.42 -32.27
CA GLY A 712 18.04 8.43 -31.42
C GLY A 712 16.80 7.86 -32.10
N THR A 713 16.75 7.70 -33.40
CA THR A 713 15.63 7.10 -34.13
C THR A 713 15.82 5.59 -34.21
N VAL A 714 14.80 4.83 -33.80
CA VAL A 714 14.80 3.37 -33.77
C VAL A 714 13.47 2.80 -34.24
N ILE A 715 13.52 1.65 -34.91
CA ILE A 715 12.33 0.86 -35.28
C ILE A 715 12.30 -0.33 -34.35
N ILE A 716 11.20 -0.51 -33.61
CA ILE A 716 11.02 -1.57 -32.65
C ILE A 716 9.91 -2.51 -33.16
N PRO A 717 10.21 -3.80 -33.43
CA PRO A 717 9.19 -4.76 -33.83
C PRO A 717 8.05 -4.88 -32.79
N ALA A 718 6.92 -5.40 -33.24
CA ALA A 718 5.80 -5.71 -32.36
C ALA A 718 6.26 -6.53 -31.15
N ARG A 719 5.73 -6.27 -29.97
CA ARG A 719 6.01 -7.02 -28.74
C ARG A 719 7.51 -7.17 -28.44
N SER A 720 8.29 -6.12 -28.70
CA SER A 720 9.75 -6.13 -28.52
C SER A 720 10.20 -4.89 -27.73
N ALA A 721 11.46 -4.89 -27.35
CA ALA A 721 12.10 -3.77 -26.65
C ALA A 721 13.41 -3.36 -27.33
N ALA A 722 13.79 -2.10 -27.13
CA ALA A 722 15.09 -1.58 -27.47
C ALA A 722 15.70 -0.86 -26.28
N VAL A 723 17.02 -0.90 -26.15
CA VAL A 723 17.78 -0.15 -25.16
C VAL A 723 18.67 0.83 -25.91
N ILE A 724 18.46 2.11 -25.69
CA ILE A 724 19.23 3.22 -26.28
C ILE A 724 20.14 3.78 -25.19
N MET A 725 21.45 3.77 -25.40
CA MET A 725 22.44 4.13 -24.39
C MET A 725 23.35 5.24 -24.88
N GLU A 726 23.74 6.13 -24.01
CA GLU A 726 24.84 7.07 -24.22
C GLU A 726 26.16 6.29 -24.32
N ALA A 727 26.91 6.52 -25.39
CA ALA A 727 28.15 5.79 -25.69
C ALA A 727 29.32 6.16 -24.75
#